data_70cdff0f035231eac3dfb79e1e722ab1
#
_entry.id   70cdff0f035231eac3dfb79e1e722ab1
#
_cell.length_a   1.000
_cell.length_b   1.000
_cell.length_c   1.000
_cell.angle_alpha   90.00
_cell.angle_beta   90.00
_cell.angle_gamma   90.00
#
_symmetry.space_group_name_H-M   'P 1'
#
loop_
_entity.id
_entity.type
_entity.pdbx_description
1 polymer ?
#
loop_
_entity_poly.entity_id
_entity_poly.type
_entity_poly.pdbx_seq_one_letter_code
_entity_poly.pdbx_strand_id
1 'polypeptide(L)'
;VQIEDFDKKVENFVYYTNMFGFPERIEQVNKNLDKVKTEVNAVRNLWAQIKKSEAQFSEYLQRKWGEIVPTDMEEEIKKLRKEVTDLRGLDKKSLAYVGIIEDMKKWATFLPLLSELKDPSMDVPDQRHWKEVQTVTGKTFTVDEVTPLQIIWDLKLFEFKDAIEEITDKAKQEAKMEKILNKIDEKWKEVVFEKQQHKDTNIMLLKMSDENFEALEENHVQIQNMSASKYLAYFENIVNKWRASLTAIFDVVQLLSEVQKTWSFLENLFIHSEEVMKELPQESEKFRGIDKKVKEIVEDGNKIMNILQFCTQEHVFKDLDIVLKELKFCEKALNKFLDDKRKAFPRFYFVSVNDLLDILSNGNNPYKINKHMSKIFQSIDKLDLKHQEGQRPQAVGFHSSVGVEYVPFSIPLALEGKVEVYLQKTVEKMVSTLNEVALNSIKTYNTMSRDDWIKQDAAQITILVNMINWVSNVEGALTKIQNGDLNAMRNMHKECVEGLTALIKKVQGDLTPPIRQKVMVLITMDTHSRDIVDRLVQEDVRQVSAFQWQSQLKFYWDTSAKDCKISITDAVLWYGYEYLGNGPRLVITPLTDRIYVTATQALHLKMGCAPAGPAGTGKTETTKDLASAVGKACYVFNCSGEMTYESMGNIFKGLAASGCWGCFDEFNRLIPEVLSVCSVQFKAVTD
;
A
#
# COMPACT_ATOMS: atom_id res chain seq x y z
N VAL A 1 15.48 -47.79 -79.59
CA VAL A 1 15.79 -48.42 -80.88
C VAL A 1 17.06 -49.27 -80.78
N GLN A 2 18.29 -48.72 -80.59
CA GLN A 2 19.52 -49.53 -80.56
C GLN A 2 19.52 -50.59 -79.42
N ILE A 3 19.05 -50.34 -78.27
CA ILE A 3 18.97 -51.30 -77.17
C ILE A 3 17.94 -52.40 -77.48
N GLU A 4 16.81 -52.05 -78.06
CA GLU A 4 15.77 -53.02 -78.50
C GLU A 4 16.28 -53.90 -79.61
N ASP A 5 17.11 -53.36 -80.52
CA ASP A 5 17.80 -54.19 -81.56
C ASP A 5 18.83 -55.13 -80.97
N PHE A 6 19.61 -54.66 -79.97
CA PHE A 6 20.51 -55.55 -79.24
C PHE A 6 19.76 -56.59 -78.40
N ASP A 7 18.63 -56.26 -77.84
CA ASP A 7 17.76 -57.19 -77.09
C ASP A 7 17.32 -58.36 -77.98
N LYS A 8 16.78 -58.06 -79.17
CA LYS A 8 16.40 -59.07 -80.17
C LYS A 8 17.57 -59.94 -80.59
N LYS A 9 18.76 -59.34 -80.76
CA LYS A 9 19.96 -60.14 -81.12
C LYS A 9 20.37 -61.04 -79.95
N VAL A 10 20.34 -60.57 -78.73
CA VAL A 10 20.70 -61.38 -77.57
C VAL A 10 19.66 -62.48 -77.34
N GLU A 11 18.36 -62.25 -77.52
CA GLU A 11 17.30 -63.28 -77.46
C GLU A 11 17.60 -64.40 -78.50
N ASN A 12 17.96 -64.06 -79.70
CA ASN A 12 18.35 -65.03 -80.71
C ASN A 12 19.63 -65.82 -80.30
N PHE A 13 20.62 -65.13 -79.72
CA PHE A 13 21.82 -65.78 -79.21
C PHE A 13 21.55 -66.68 -78.02
N VAL A 14 20.64 -66.33 -77.13
CA VAL A 14 20.16 -67.15 -76.04
C VAL A 14 19.50 -68.40 -76.55
N TYR A 15 18.68 -68.31 -77.62
CA TYR A 15 18.08 -69.46 -78.27
C TYR A 15 19.11 -70.45 -78.86
N TYR A 16 20.14 -69.90 -79.54
CA TYR A 16 21.17 -70.77 -80.15
C TYR A 16 22.11 -71.38 -79.09
N THR A 17 22.49 -70.63 -78.03
CA THR A 17 23.38 -71.16 -76.98
C THR A 17 22.70 -72.25 -76.14
N ASN A 18 21.41 -72.15 -75.94
CA ASN A 18 20.61 -73.21 -75.31
C ASN A 18 20.50 -74.45 -76.21
N MET A 19 20.29 -74.23 -77.49
CA MET A 19 20.20 -75.32 -78.51
C MET A 19 21.52 -76.12 -78.62
N PHE A 20 22.64 -75.40 -78.46
CA PHE A 20 23.98 -76.03 -78.53
C PHE A 20 24.57 -76.47 -77.20
N GLY A 21 23.85 -76.28 -76.06
CA GLY A 21 24.24 -76.72 -74.75
C GLY A 21 25.29 -75.86 -74.02
N PHE A 22 25.48 -74.59 -74.39
CA PHE A 22 26.45 -73.66 -73.77
C PHE A 22 25.80 -72.38 -73.20
N PRO A 23 24.85 -72.47 -72.32
CA PRO A 23 24.13 -71.33 -71.85
C PRO A 23 25.01 -70.36 -71.06
N GLU A 24 26.08 -70.80 -70.43
CA GLU A 24 27.01 -70.01 -69.63
C GLU A 24 27.69 -68.87 -70.40
N ARG A 25 27.89 -69.06 -71.69
CA ARG A 25 28.60 -68.11 -72.57
C ARG A 25 27.84 -66.74 -72.71
N ILE A 26 26.54 -66.73 -72.53
CA ILE A 26 25.72 -65.53 -72.73
C ILE A 26 25.32 -64.88 -71.43
N GLU A 27 25.58 -65.52 -70.31
CA GLU A 27 25.19 -65.01 -68.97
C GLU A 27 25.78 -63.62 -68.65
N GLN A 28 27.05 -63.44 -69.01
CA GLN A 28 27.75 -62.15 -68.80
C GLN A 28 27.19 -61.03 -69.71
N VAL A 29 26.79 -61.39 -70.95
CA VAL A 29 26.24 -60.49 -71.94
C VAL A 29 24.83 -59.99 -71.41
N ASN A 30 24.03 -60.96 -70.96
CA ASN A 30 22.71 -60.62 -70.34
C ASN A 30 22.85 -59.70 -69.12
N LYS A 31 23.79 -60.02 -68.22
CA LYS A 31 24.08 -59.16 -67.06
C LYS A 31 24.51 -57.76 -67.48
N ASN A 32 25.37 -57.67 -68.51
CA ASN A 32 25.83 -56.36 -69.02
C ASN A 32 24.66 -55.60 -69.72
N LEU A 33 23.83 -56.28 -70.47
CA LEU A 33 22.71 -55.68 -71.17
C LEU A 33 21.64 -55.18 -70.17
N ASP A 34 21.30 -55.95 -69.12
CA ASP A 34 20.41 -55.57 -68.07
C ASP A 34 20.96 -54.38 -67.30
N LYS A 35 22.27 -54.34 -67.07
CA LYS A 35 22.93 -53.19 -66.48
C LYS A 35 22.77 -51.93 -67.33
N VAL A 36 23.06 -52.04 -68.65
CA VAL A 36 22.90 -50.91 -69.58
C VAL A 36 21.43 -50.48 -69.70
N LYS A 37 20.47 -51.41 -69.75
CA LYS A 37 19.04 -51.10 -69.73
C LYS A 37 18.67 -50.35 -68.51
N THR A 38 19.17 -50.77 -67.35
CA THR A 38 18.89 -50.10 -66.07
C THR A 38 19.46 -48.68 -66.06
N GLU A 39 20.72 -48.52 -66.51
CA GLU A 39 21.37 -47.18 -66.57
C GLU A 39 20.67 -46.26 -67.57
N VAL A 40 20.31 -46.74 -68.78
CA VAL A 40 19.59 -45.92 -69.78
C VAL A 40 18.21 -45.55 -69.32
N ASN A 41 17.49 -46.47 -68.67
CA ASN A 41 16.18 -46.16 -68.11
C ASN A 41 16.28 -45.13 -66.93
N ALA A 42 17.33 -45.28 -66.12
CA ALA A 42 17.60 -44.31 -65.05
C ALA A 42 17.86 -42.90 -65.61
N VAL A 43 18.70 -42.80 -66.65
CA VAL A 43 18.97 -41.53 -67.35
C VAL A 43 17.72 -41.01 -68.06
N ARG A 44 16.91 -41.85 -68.67
CA ARG A 44 15.63 -41.44 -69.29
C ARG A 44 14.68 -40.88 -68.25
N ASN A 45 14.57 -41.56 -67.16
CA ASN A 45 13.71 -41.05 -66.02
C ASN A 45 14.24 -39.74 -65.46
N LEU A 46 15.55 -39.59 -65.32
CA LEU A 46 16.14 -38.29 -64.91
C LEU A 46 15.76 -37.17 -65.88
N TRP A 47 15.95 -37.36 -67.18
CA TRP A 47 15.61 -36.37 -68.20
C TRP A 47 14.11 -36.06 -68.24
N ALA A 48 13.24 -37.05 -67.99
CA ALA A 48 11.81 -36.85 -67.85
C ALA A 48 11.48 -35.97 -66.63
N GLN A 49 12.15 -36.22 -65.51
CA GLN A 49 11.98 -35.38 -64.34
C GLN A 49 12.56 -33.95 -64.51
N ILE A 50 13.71 -33.82 -65.19
CA ILE A 50 14.27 -32.51 -65.55
C ILE A 50 13.26 -31.70 -66.37
N LYS A 51 12.74 -32.30 -67.47
CA LYS A 51 11.74 -31.65 -68.33
C LYS A 51 10.47 -31.26 -67.53
N LYS A 52 9.99 -32.10 -66.61
CA LYS A 52 8.85 -31.82 -65.73
C LYS A 52 9.15 -30.65 -64.82
N SER A 53 10.33 -30.65 -64.21
CA SER A 53 10.76 -29.59 -63.31
C SER A 53 10.96 -28.24 -64.03
N GLU A 54 11.61 -28.26 -65.23
CA GLU A 54 11.78 -27.06 -66.06
C GLU A 54 10.45 -26.46 -66.53
N ALA A 55 9.51 -27.32 -66.92
CA ALA A 55 8.16 -26.85 -67.26
C ALA A 55 7.46 -26.19 -66.07
N GLN A 56 7.57 -26.79 -64.90
CA GLN A 56 6.99 -26.24 -63.67
C GLN A 56 7.66 -24.92 -63.27
N PHE A 57 8.99 -24.85 -63.37
CA PHE A 57 9.72 -23.62 -63.08
C PHE A 57 9.36 -22.49 -64.05
N SER A 58 9.20 -22.81 -65.36
CA SER A 58 8.75 -21.84 -66.39
C SER A 58 7.35 -21.34 -66.11
N GLU A 59 6.45 -22.22 -65.66
CA GLU A 59 5.12 -21.83 -65.24
C GLU A 59 5.15 -20.86 -64.03
N TYR A 60 5.96 -21.19 -63.03
CA TYR A 60 6.11 -20.32 -61.84
C TYR A 60 6.64 -18.94 -62.20
N LEU A 61 7.60 -18.83 -63.08
CA LEU A 61 8.17 -17.57 -63.54
C LEU A 61 7.19 -16.68 -64.27
N GLN A 62 6.15 -17.25 -64.89
CA GLN A 62 5.09 -16.51 -65.59
C GLN A 62 3.95 -16.09 -64.68
N ARG A 63 3.83 -16.66 -63.45
CA ARG A 63 2.79 -16.27 -62.52
C ARG A 63 2.96 -14.80 -62.10
N LYS A 64 1.84 -14.13 -61.92
CA LYS A 64 1.82 -12.73 -61.45
C LYS A 64 1.99 -12.66 -59.95
N TRP A 65 2.59 -11.60 -59.49
CA TRP A 65 2.88 -11.38 -58.06
C TRP A 65 1.64 -11.58 -57.18
N GLY A 66 0.45 -11.08 -57.56
CA GLY A 66 -0.78 -11.28 -56.80
C GLY A 66 -1.23 -12.73 -56.67
N GLU A 67 -0.93 -13.57 -57.64
CA GLU A 67 -1.38 -14.97 -57.74
C GLU A 67 -0.41 -15.96 -57.05
N ILE A 68 0.75 -15.50 -56.58
CA ILE A 68 1.79 -16.37 -56.01
C ILE A 68 1.43 -16.72 -54.57
N VAL A 69 1.42 -18.03 -54.28
CA VAL A 69 1.34 -18.61 -52.95
C VAL A 69 2.64 -19.36 -52.67
N PRO A 70 3.60 -18.77 -51.98
CA PRO A 70 4.92 -19.35 -51.77
C PRO A 70 4.90 -20.70 -51.07
N THR A 71 3.97 -20.93 -50.16
CA THR A 71 3.80 -22.19 -49.40
C THR A 71 3.47 -23.36 -50.32
N ASP A 72 2.55 -23.18 -51.27
CA ASP A 72 2.15 -24.24 -52.19
C ASP A 72 3.32 -24.60 -53.13
N MET A 73 4.01 -23.57 -53.63
CA MET A 73 5.21 -23.76 -54.46
C MET A 73 6.35 -24.48 -53.72
N GLU A 74 6.53 -24.21 -52.45
CA GLU A 74 7.53 -24.88 -51.63
C GLU A 74 7.23 -26.36 -51.45
N GLU A 75 5.95 -26.71 -51.21
CA GLU A 75 5.53 -28.11 -51.14
C GLU A 75 5.73 -28.85 -52.44
N GLU A 76 5.38 -28.22 -53.57
CA GLU A 76 5.58 -28.80 -54.89
C GLU A 76 7.06 -29.03 -55.22
N ILE A 77 7.93 -28.07 -54.92
CA ILE A 77 9.37 -28.22 -55.12
C ILE A 77 9.97 -29.29 -54.18
N LYS A 78 9.52 -29.43 -52.96
CA LYS A 78 9.90 -30.53 -52.09
C LYS A 78 9.52 -31.88 -52.65
N LYS A 79 8.32 -32.00 -53.26
CA LYS A 79 7.88 -33.23 -53.96
C LYS A 79 8.78 -33.53 -55.16
N LEU A 80 9.02 -32.56 -56.04
CA LEU A 80 9.89 -32.72 -57.21
C LEU A 80 11.30 -33.11 -56.78
N ARG A 81 11.86 -32.49 -55.77
CA ARG A 81 13.19 -32.82 -55.22
C ARG A 81 13.25 -34.27 -54.72
N LYS A 82 12.20 -34.72 -54.05
CA LYS A 82 12.09 -36.10 -53.57
C LYS A 82 12.01 -37.08 -54.73
N GLU A 83 11.17 -36.78 -55.74
CA GLU A 83 11.06 -37.58 -56.95
C GLU A 83 12.41 -37.72 -57.63
N VAL A 84 13.25 -36.69 -57.76
CA VAL A 84 14.60 -36.74 -58.34
C VAL A 84 15.56 -37.47 -57.42
N THR A 85 15.52 -37.30 -56.11
CA THR A 85 16.46 -37.97 -55.19
C THR A 85 16.20 -39.46 -55.03
N ASP A 86 14.95 -39.92 -55.23
CA ASP A 86 14.50 -41.31 -55.10
C ASP A 86 14.77 -42.13 -56.34
N LEU A 87 15.26 -41.54 -57.48
CA LEU A 87 15.65 -42.24 -58.67
C LEU A 87 16.82 -43.15 -58.38
N ARG A 88 16.63 -44.49 -58.70
CA ARG A 88 17.65 -45.53 -58.49
C ARG A 88 18.48 -45.75 -59.73
N GLY A 89 19.72 -46.18 -59.56
CA GLY A 89 20.60 -46.53 -60.66
C GLY A 89 21.28 -45.36 -61.37
N LEU A 90 21.22 -44.16 -60.82
CA LEU A 90 21.82 -42.93 -61.36
C LEU A 90 23.21 -42.67 -60.79
N ASP A 91 24.13 -42.20 -61.66
CA ASP A 91 25.38 -41.60 -61.23
C ASP A 91 25.03 -40.16 -60.69
N LYS A 92 25.02 -40.01 -59.34
CA LYS A 92 24.76 -38.76 -58.68
C LYS A 92 25.81 -37.65 -58.91
N LYS A 93 26.89 -37.98 -59.61
CA LYS A 93 27.94 -37.04 -60.07
C LYS A 93 27.71 -36.55 -61.50
N SER A 94 26.69 -37.04 -62.18
CA SER A 94 26.41 -36.62 -63.58
C SER A 94 26.01 -35.08 -63.54
N LEU A 95 26.48 -34.36 -64.55
CA LEU A 95 26.21 -32.92 -64.71
C LEU A 95 24.72 -32.62 -64.74
N ALA A 96 23.90 -33.45 -65.34
CA ALA A 96 22.47 -33.30 -65.39
C ALA A 96 21.80 -33.43 -64.00
N TYR A 97 22.23 -34.39 -63.14
CA TYR A 97 21.73 -34.56 -61.81
C TYR A 97 22.17 -33.41 -60.89
N VAL A 98 23.46 -33.04 -60.97
CA VAL A 98 23.97 -31.89 -60.18
C VAL A 98 23.28 -30.62 -60.57
N GLY A 99 23.07 -30.36 -61.87
CA GLY A 99 22.43 -29.15 -62.34
C GLY A 99 20.99 -28.99 -61.82
N ILE A 100 20.16 -30.05 -61.95
CA ILE A 100 18.76 -29.93 -61.46
C ILE A 100 18.67 -29.83 -59.94
N ILE A 101 19.55 -30.46 -59.17
CA ILE A 101 19.62 -30.34 -57.74
C ILE A 101 20.06 -28.91 -57.31
N GLU A 102 21.00 -28.31 -58.04
CA GLU A 102 21.40 -26.90 -57.81
C GLU A 102 20.26 -25.91 -58.08
N ASP A 103 19.51 -26.10 -59.17
CA ASP A 103 18.38 -25.28 -59.48
C ASP A 103 17.25 -25.44 -58.43
N MET A 104 16.99 -26.66 -58.00
CA MET A 104 16.05 -26.90 -56.89
C MET A 104 16.54 -26.29 -55.59
N LYS A 105 17.83 -26.24 -55.33
CA LYS A 105 18.40 -25.53 -54.17
C LYS A 105 18.19 -24.02 -54.26
N LYS A 106 18.41 -23.42 -55.45
CA LYS A 106 18.15 -21.98 -55.67
C LYS A 106 16.67 -21.65 -55.37
N TRP A 107 15.74 -22.44 -55.89
CA TRP A 107 14.32 -22.30 -55.60
C TRP A 107 14.01 -22.49 -54.13
N ALA A 108 14.57 -23.49 -53.46
CA ALA A 108 14.39 -23.75 -52.04
C ALA A 108 14.92 -22.60 -51.15
N THR A 109 15.93 -21.85 -51.61
CA THR A 109 16.43 -20.66 -50.92
C THR A 109 15.58 -19.41 -51.24
N PHE A 110 15.07 -19.32 -52.48
CA PHE A 110 14.30 -18.18 -52.95
C PHE A 110 12.87 -18.12 -52.36
N LEU A 111 12.18 -19.27 -52.24
CA LEU A 111 10.79 -19.31 -51.78
C LEU A 111 10.56 -18.78 -50.36
N PRO A 112 11.40 -19.09 -49.35
CA PRO A 112 11.28 -18.45 -48.05
C PRO A 112 11.43 -16.93 -48.12
N LEU A 113 12.39 -16.43 -48.88
CA LEU A 113 12.57 -14.98 -49.09
C LEU A 113 11.36 -14.35 -49.79
N LEU A 114 10.78 -15.07 -50.78
CA LEU A 114 9.57 -14.65 -51.47
C LEU A 114 8.38 -14.56 -50.49
N SER A 115 8.27 -15.51 -49.57
CA SER A 115 7.24 -15.49 -48.51
C SER A 115 7.42 -14.31 -47.60
N GLU A 116 8.63 -13.94 -47.24
CA GLU A 116 8.93 -12.78 -46.43
C GLU A 116 8.67 -11.47 -47.17
N LEU A 117 9.02 -11.36 -48.45
CA LEU A 117 8.75 -10.18 -49.27
C LEU A 117 7.26 -9.98 -49.56
N LYS A 118 6.44 -11.04 -49.51
CA LYS A 118 4.97 -10.97 -49.59
C LYS A 118 4.29 -10.62 -48.28
N ASP A 119 5.02 -10.42 -47.19
CA ASP A 119 4.44 -9.99 -45.95
C ASP A 119 3.79 -8.61 -46.12
N PRO A 120 2.55 -8.38 -45.63
CA PRO A 120 1.87 -7.10 -45.73
C PRO A 120 2.67 -5.91 -45.18
N SER A 121 3.64 -6.18 -44.32
CA SER A 121 4.52 -5.12 -43.77
C SER A 121 5.46 -4.50 -44.81
N MET A 122 5.69 -5.16 -45.93
CA MET A 122 6.48 -4.64 -47.07
C MET A 122 5.67 -3.64 -47.93
N ASP A 123 4.34 -3.75 -47.89
CA ASP A 123 3.43 -2.95 -48.73
C ASP A 123 3.05 -1.61 -48.08
N VAL A 124 4.04 -0.77 -47.88
CA VAL A 124 3.86 0.59 -47.36
C VAL A 124 3.68 1.60 -48.52
N PRO A 125 2.83 2.65 -48.35
CA PRO A 125 2.48 3.60 -49.40
C PRO A 125 3.68 4.31 -50.05
N ASP A 126 4.75 4.55 -49.30
CA ASP A 126 5.99 5.20 -49.79
C ASP A 126 7.01 4.23 -50.38
N GLN A 127 6.71 2.94 -50.38
CA GLN A 127 7.56 1.85 -50.91
C GLN A 127 9.01 1.89 -50.38
N ARG A 128 9.24 2.40 -49.17
CA ARG A 128 10.58 2.59 -48.61
C ARG A 128 11.36 1.27 -48.50
N HIS A 129 10.71 0.18 -48.12
CA HIS A 129 11.35 -1.11 -47.99
C HIS A 129 11.75 -1.70 -49.35
N TRP A 130 10.90 -1.53 -50.36
CA TRP A 130 11.23 -1.92 -51.73
C TRP A 130 12.38 -1.10 -52.32
N LYS A 131 12.49 0.19 -51.98
CA LYS A 131 13.66 1.03 -52.35
C LYS A 131 14.95 0.56 -51.68
N GLU A 132 14.89 0.06 -50.46
CA GLU A 132 16.04 -0.55 -49.78
C GLU A 132 16.46 -1.86 -50.52
N VAL A 133 15.53 -2.72 -50.90
CA VAL A 133 15.79 -3.91 -51.70
C VAL A 133 16.42 -3.52 -53.06
N GLN A 134 15.92 -2.46 -53.72
CA GLN A 134 16.55 -1.93 -54.93
C GLN A 134 18.01 -1.48 -54.72
N THR A 135 18.26 -0.81 -53.58
CA THR A 135 19.61 -0.33 -53.25
C THR A 135 20.57 -1.48 -53.03
N VAL A 136 20.15 -2.55 -52.34
CA VAL A 136 20.95 -3.75 -52.05
C VAL A 136 21.21 -4.54 -53.31
N THR A 137 20.21 -4.70 -54.18
CA THR A 137 20.34 -5.44 -55.44
C THR A 137 21.01 -4.66 -56.56
N GLY A 138 21.12 -3.32 -56.42
CA GLY A 138 21.69 -2.45 -57.46
C GLY A 138 20.84 -2.34 -58.72
N LYS A 139 19.57 -2.76 -58.68
CA LYS A 139 18.64 -2.77 -59.83
C LYS A 139 17.38 -1.98 -59.48
N THR A 140 16.84 -1.22 -60.43
CA THR A 140 15.57 -0.54 -60.32
C THR A 140 14.45 -1.41 -60.85
N PHE A 141 13.41 -1.62 -60.06
CA PHE A 141 12.24 -2.41 -60.43
C PHE A 141 11.02 -1.88 -59.63
N THR A 142 9.83 -2.16 -60.14
CA THR A 142 8.58 -1.92 -59.45
C THR A 142 7.84 -3.23 -59.28
N VAL A 143 7.27 -3.48 -58.12
CA VAL A 143 6.47 -4.66 -57.84
C VAL A 143 5.03 -4.26 -57.67
N ASP A 144 4.19 -4.69 -58.62
CA ASP A 144 2.74 -4.51 -58.63
C ASP A 144 2.08 -5.89 -58.70
N GLU A 145 0.79 -5.97 -58.41
CA GLU A 145 0.04 -7.25 -58.44
C GLU A 145 0.16 -8.00 -59.79
N VAL A 146 0.45 -7.30 -60.90
CA VAL A 146 0.54 -7.81 -62.25
C VAL A 146 1.98 -8.19 -62.65
N THR A 147 2.97 -7.88 -61.79
CA THR A 147 4.38 -8.13 -62.10
C THR A 147 4.67 -9.63 -62.19
N PRO A 148 5.28 -10.13 -63.30
CA PRO A 148 5.67 -11.56 -63.41
C PRO A 148 6.79 -11.91 -62.45
N LEU A 149 6.75 -13.11 -61.86
CA LEU A 149 7.80 -13.60 -60.94
C LEU A 149 9.17 -13.64 -61.60
N GLN A 150 9.26 -13.76 -62.93
CA GLN A 150 10.50 -13.72 -63.71
C GLN A 150 11.35 -12.48 -63.35
N ILE A 151 10.71 -11.29 -63.21
CA ILE A 151 11.46 -10.06 -62.92
C ILE A 151 12.14 -10.16 -61.54
N ILE A 152 11.47 -10.74 -60.56
CA ILE A 152 11.99 -10.90 -59.21
C ILE A 152 13.05 -12.00 -59.15
N TRP A 153 12.87 -13.06 -59.94
CA TRP A 153 13.88 -14.14 -60.09
C TRP A 153 15.19 -13.61 -60.66
N ASP A 154 15.11 -12.71 -61.67
CA ASP A 154 16.27 -12.12 -62.34
C ASP A 154 17.08 -11.17 -61.44
N LEU A 155 16.51 -10.76 -60.30
CA LEU A 155 17.22 -10.02 -59.26
C LEU A 155 18.22 -10.87 -58.49
N LYS A 156 18.12 -12.22 -58.61
CA LYS A 156 18.94 -13.17 -57.86
C LYS A 156 18.98 -12.98 -56.34
N LEU A 157 17.79 -12.76 -55.76
CA LEU A 157 17.65 -12.42 -54.33
C LEU A 157 18.28 -13.43 -53.38
N PHE A 158 18.45 -14.69 -53.81
CA PHE A 158 19.14 -15.72 -53.04
C PHE A 158 20.64 -15.44 -52.80
N GLU A 159 21.25 -14.53 -53.57
CA GLU A 159 22.61 -14.04 -53.33
C GLU A 159 22.68 -12.99 -52.22
N PHE A 160 21.57 -12.33 -51.90
CA PHE A 160 21.44 -11.25 -50.91
C PHE A 160 20.56 -11.65 -49.71
N LYS A 161 20.49 -12.92 -49.40
CA LYS A 161 19.57 -13.48 -48.40
C LYS A 161 19.56 -12.72 -47.09
N ASP A 162 20.74 -12.60 -46.46
CA ASP A 162 20.87 -11.97 -45.12
C ASP A 162 20.40 -10.50 -45.11
N ALA A 163 20.71 -9.76 -46.19
CA ALA A 163 20.29 -8.37 -46.31
C ALA A 163 18.76 -8.22 -46.50
N ILE A 164 18.13 -9.15 -47.23
CA ILE A 164 16.68 -9.15 -47.46
C ILE A 164 15.96 -9.55 -46.16
N GLU A 165 16.43 -10.56 -45.46
CA GLU A 165 15.90 -10.94 -44.14
C GLU A 165 15.99 -9.78 -43.18
N GLU A 166 17.05 -8.99 -43.16
CA GLU A 166 17.16 -7.79 -42.32
C GLU A 166 16.12 -6.69 -42.71
N ILE A 167 15.90 -6.47 -44.04
CA ILE A 167 14.93 -5.52 -44.54
C ILE A 167 13.50 -5.96 -44.18
N THR A 168 13.18 -7.23 -44.35
CA THR A 168 11.83 -7.75 -43.99
C THR A 168 11.59 -7.76 -42.51
N ASP A 169 12.58 -8.08 -41.67
CA ASP A 169 12.50 -7.94 -40.23
C ASP A 169 12.28 -6.48 -39.80
N LYS A 170 13.02 -5.54 -40.42
CA LYS A 170 12.81 -4.11 -40.23
C LYS A 170 11.37 -3.72 -40.56
N ALA A 171 10.85 -4.14 -41.74
CA ALA A 171 9.49 -3.85 -42.17
C ALA A 171 8.44 -4.36 -41.15
N LYS A 172 8.59 -5.60 -40.68
CA LYS A 172 7.71 -6.21 -39.67
C LYS A 172 7.75 -5.43 -38.34
N GLN A 173 8.92 -5.00 -37.89
CA GLN A 173 9.04 -4.21 -36.66
C GLN A 173 8.48 -2.79 -36.82
N GLU A 174 8.73 -2.14 -37.96
CA GLU A 174 8.15 -0.83 -38.27
C GLU A 174 6.62 -0.89 -38.35
N ALA A 175 6.04 -1.92 -38.97
CA ALA A 175 4.60 -2.12 -39.05
C ALA A 175 3.97 -2.34 -37.63
N LYS A 176 4.67 -3.06 -36.74
CA LYS A 176 4.24 -3.21 -35.34
C LYS A 176 4.26 -1.87 -34.62
N MET A 177 5.32 -1.08 -34.79
CA MET A 177 5.42 0.25 -34.18
C MET A 177 4.30 1.17 -34.67
N GLU A 178 4.04 1.20 -35.97
CA GLU A 178 2.98 2.01 -36.56
C GLU A 178 1.61 1.64 -36.02
N LYS A 179 1.32 0.34 -35.90
CA LYS A 179 0.07 -0.15 -35.33
C LYS A 179 -0.12 0.27 -33.87
N ILE A 180 0.95 0.25 -33.07
CA ILE A 180 0.90 0.68 -31.66
C ILE A 180 0.73 2.20 -31.60
N LEU A 181 1.48 2.97 -32.40
CA LEU A 181 1.37 4.43 -32.44
C LEU A 181 -0.04 4.88 -32.86
N ASN A 182 -0.65 4.22 -33.84
CA ASN A 182 -2.02 4.50 -34.26
C ASN A 182 -3.03 4.22 -33.15
N LYS A 183 -2.87 3.10 -32.41
CA LYS A 183 -3.71 2.79 -31.25
C LYS A 183 -3.58 3.83 -30.13
N ILE A 184 -2.36 4.29 -29.86
CA ILE A 184 -2.12 5.37 -28.89
C ILE A 184 -2.80 6.65 -29.34
N ASP A 185 -2.65 7.01 -30.61
CA ASP A 185 -3.24 8.22 -31.17
C ASP A 185 -4.78 8.21 -31.14
N GLU A 186 -5.40 7.09 -31.52
CA GLU A 186 -6.85 6.90 -31.44
C GLU A 186 -7.34 6.99 -30.00
N LYS A 187 -6.72 6.25 -29.08
CA LYS A 187 -7.11 6.24 -27.68
C LYS A 187 -7.05 7.63 -27.05
N TRP A 188 -5.90 8.31 -27.16
CA TRP A 188 -5.72 9.61 -26.48
C TRP A 188 -6.50 10.77 -27.11
N LYS A 189 -7.04 10.62 -28.31
CA LYS A 189 -8.02 11.56 -28.88
C LYS A 189 -9.38 11.49 -28.20
N GLU A 190 -9.74 10.35 -27.64
CA GLU A 190 -11.06 10.13 -27.04
C GLU A 190 -11.06 10.24 -25.52
N VAL A 191 -9.91 10.09 -24.86
CA VAL A 191 -9.79 10.10 -23.39
C VAL A 191 -10.13 11.47 -22.82
N VAL A 192 -11.12 11.50 -21.92
CA VAL A 192 -11.61 12.70 -21.26
C VAL A 192 -11.53 12.59 -19.74
N PHE A 193 -11.52 13.75 -19.06
CA PHE A 193 -11.61 13.79 -17.61
C PHE A 193 -12.98 13.34 -17.10
N GLU A 194 -12.98 12.60 -15.99
CA GLU A 194 -14.18 12.38 -15.18
C GLU A 194 -14.43 13.61 -14.31
N LYS A 195 -15.71 13.94 -14.11
CA LYS A 195 -16.15 15.05 -13.28
C LYS A 195 -16.58 14.54 -11.92
N GLN A 196 -15.99 15.08 -10.87
CA GLN A 196 -16.39 14.85 -9.50
C GLN A 196 -16.87 16.13 -8.86
N GLN A 197 -18.10 16.17 -8.37
CA GLN A 197 -18.63 17.36 -7.70
C GLN A 197 -17.87 17.65 -6.41
N HIS A 198 -17.43 18.88 -6.23
CA HIS A 198 -16.77 19.34 -5.03
C HIS A 198 -17.78 19.75 -3.98
N LYS A 199 -18.00 18.92 -2.95
CA LYS A 199 -18.97 19.12 -1.88
C LYS A 199 -20.37 19.51 -2.43
N ASP A 200 -21.03 20.47 -1.83
CA ASP A 200 -22.33 21.01 -2.26
C ASP A 200 -22.17 22.23 -3.18
N THR A 201 -21.04 22.38 -3.85
CA THR A 201 -20.75 23.49 -4.76
C THR A 201 -20.99 23.10 -6.21
N ASN A 202 -21.04 24.11 -7.10
CA ASN A 202 -21.17 23.89 -8.56
C ASN A 202 -19.80 23.59 -9.24
N ILE A 203 -18.74 23.44 -8.46
CA ILE A 203 -17.39 23.19 -8.99
C ILE A 203 -17.24 21.71 -9.26
N MET A 204 -16.86 21.37 -10.50
CA MET A 204 -16.58 20.00 -10.91
C MET A 204 -15.08 19.78 -10.98
N LEU A 205 -14.54 19.01 -10.04
CA LEU A 205 -13.15 18.59 -10.02
C LEU A 205 -12.87 17.61 -11.17
N LEU A 206 -11.64 17.62 -11.64
CA LEU A 206 -11.17 16.80 -12.74
C LEU A 206 -10.41 15.58 -12.19
N LYS A 207 -10.84 14.40 -12.58
CA LYS A 207 -10.17 13.14 -12.23
C LYS A 207 -9.87 12.34 -13.49
N MET A 208 -8.73 11.70 -13.56
CA MET A 208 -8.48 10.66 -14.56
C MET A 208 -8.91 9.31 -13.98
N SER A 209 -9.62 8.47 -14.75
CA SER A 209 -10.03 7.14 -14.30
C SER A 209 -8.82 6.24 -14.10
N ASP A 210 -8.96 5.27 -13.22
CA ASP A 210 -7.88 4.31 -12.92
C ASP A 210 -7.52 3.49 -14.17
N GLU A 211 -8.51 3.14 -15.03
CA GLU A 211 -8.30 2.48 -16.31
C GLU A 211 -7.44 3.31 -17.27
N ASN A 212 -7.66 4.63 -17.33
CA ASN A 212 -6.87 5.52 -18.17
C ASN A 212 -5.46 5.73 -17.60
N PHE A 213 -5.30 5.62 -16.27
CA PHE A 213 -3.99 5.69 -15.63
C PHE A 213 -3.15 4.45 -15.95
N GLU A 214 -3.72 3.25 -15.85
CA GLU A 214 -3.08 2.00 -16.27
C GLU A 214 -2.67 2.05 -17.76
N ALA A 215 -3.56 2.58 -18.61
CA ALA A 215 -3.24 2.75 -20.02
C ALA A 215 -2.11 3.77 -20.28
N LEU A 216 -2.01 4.81 -19.47
CA LEU A 216 -0.91 5.77 -19.53
C LEU A 216 0.43 5.10 -19.22
N GLU A 217 0.49 4.29 -18.17
CA GLU A 217 1.68 3.53 -17.80
C GLU A 217 2.07 2.51 -18.86
N GLU A 218 1.10 1.75 -19.39
CA GLU A 218 1.34 0.80 -20.48
C GLU A 218 1.91 1.48 -21.72
N ASN A 219 1.28 2.57 -22.16
CA ASN A 219 1.73 3.31 -23.34
C ASN A 219 3.10 3.95 -23.11
N HIS A 220 3.41 4.39 -21.89
CA HIS A 220 4.73 4.92 -21.55
C HIS A 220 5.82 3.85 -21.72
N VAL A 221 5.57 2.63 -21.24
CA VAL A 221 6.48 1.48 -21.41
C VAL A 221 6.61 1.11 -22.90
N GLN A 222 5.51 1.12 -23.66
CA GLN A 222 5.54 0.84 -25.10
C GLN A 222 6.40 1.86 -25.85
N ILE A 223 6.23 3.15 -25.62
CA ILE A 223 7.03 4.24 -26.22
C ILE A 223 8.49 4.15 -25.80
N GLN A 224 8.77 3.81 -24.54
CA GLN A 224 10.14 3.61 -24.07
C GLN A 224 10.84 2.45 -24.78
N ASN A 225 10.14 1.33 -24.96
CA ASN A 225 10.66 0.17 -25.70
C ASN A 225 10.92 0.52 -27.18
N MET A 226 10.04 1.30 -27.82
CA MET A 226 10.25 1.78 -29.17
C MET A 226 11.47 2.69 -29.29
N SER A 227 11.69 3.56 -28.31
CA SER A 227 12.85 4.48 -28.27
C SER A 227 14.19 3.73 -28.16
N ALA A 228 14.19 2.52 -27.64
CA ALA A 228 15.38 1.66 -27.55
C ALA A 228 15.58 0.76 -28.81
N SER A 229 14.67 0.79 -29.78
CA SER A 229 14.73 -0.06 -30.96
C SER A 229 15.75 0.45 -31.98
N LYS A 230 16.51 -0.46 -32.61
CA LYS A 230 17.42 -0.14 -33.72
C LYS A 230 16.73 0.34 -34.98
N TYR A 231 15.40 0.17 -35.09
CA TYR A 231 14.57 0.56 -36.23
C TYR A 231 13.78 1.84 -36.00
N LEU A 232 14.16 2.65 -35.03
CA LEU A 232 13.46 3.87 -34.64
C LEU A 232 13.49 4.98 -35.72
N ALA A 233 14.51 5.02 -36.58
CA ALA A 233 14.87 6.17 -37.41
C ALA A 233 13.67 6.82 -38.16
N TYR A 234 12.76 6.04 -38.72
CA TYR A 234 11.61 6.57 -39.44
C TYR A 234 10.54 7.18 -38.51
N PHE A 235 10.35 6.61 -37.34
CA PHE A 235 9.31 7.03 -36.38
C PHE A 235 9.85 7.92 -35.26
N GLU A 236 11.12 8.29 -35.26
CA GLU A 236 11.79 9.01 -34.18
C GLU A 236 11.04 10.28 -33.76
N ASN A 237 10.62 11.08 -34.70
CA ASN A 237 9.87 12.32 -34.42
C ASN A 237 8.52 12.05 -33.76
N ILE A 238 7.81 11.03 -34.21
CA ILE A 238 6.50 10.66 -33.68
C ILE A 238 6.64 10.07 -32.28
N VAL A 239 7.59 9.17 -32.09
CA VAL A 239 7.88 8.55 -30.80
C VAL A 239 8.34 9.59 -29.76
N ASN A 240 9.21 10.52 -30.13
CA ASN A 240 9.63 11.61 -29.26
C ASN A 240 8.47 12.54 -28.91
N LYS A 241 7.59 12.84 -29.86
CA LYS A 241 6.37 13.63 -29.60
C LYS A 241 5.45 12.92 -28.59
N TRP A 242 5.18 11.63 -28.79
CA TRP A 242 4.34 10.87 -27.88
C TRP A 242 4.99 10.69 -26.51
N ARG A 243 6.31 10.47 -26.45
CA ARG A 243 7.04 10.44 -25.18
C ARG A 243 6.85 11.73 -24.40
N ALA A 244 7.04 12.87 -25.04
CA ALA A 244 6.84 14.18 -24.41
C ALA A 244 5.37 14.38 -23.97
N SER A 245 4.40 14.00 -24.81
CA SER A 245 2.98 14.14 -24.50
C SER A 245 2.55 13.25 -23.32
N LEU A 246 2.94 11.99 -23.29
CA LEU A 246 2.60 11.07 -22.20
C LEU A 246 3.27 11.49 -20.87
N THR A 247 4.50 11.97 -20.93
CA THR A 247 5.17 12.53 -19.74
C THR A 247 4.43 13.78 -19.24
N ALA A 248 4.04 14.68 -20.15
CA ALA A 248 3.27 15.86 -19.77
C ALA A 248 1.91 15.49 -19.15
N ILE A 249 1.21 14.49 -19.69
CA ILE A 249 -0.04 13.99 -19.10
C ILE A 249 0.18 13.47 -17.70
N PHE A 250 1.20 12.63 -17.49
CA PHE A 250 1.52 12.07 -16.19
C PHE A 250 1.80 13.17 -15.16
N ASP A 251 2.70 14.08 -15.49
CA ASP A 251 3.12 15.15 -14.58
C ASP A 251 1.97 16.12 -14.26
N VAL A 252 1.19 16.53 -15.26
CA VAL A 252 0.06 17.45 -15.08
C VAL A 252 -1.07 16.80 -14.29
N VAL A 253 -1.44 15.56 -14.58
CA VAL A 253 -2.52 14.86 -13.85
C VAL A 253 -2.14 14.65 -12.39
N GLN A 254 -0.90 14.29 -12.12
CA GLN A 254 -0.39 14.14 -10.75
C GLN A 254 -0.43 15.47 -10.00
N LEU A 255 0.11 16.54 -10.60
CA LEU A 255 0.06 17.90 -10.03
C LEU A 255 -1.37 18.38 -9.81
N LEU A 256 -2.24 18.18 -10.77
CA LEU A 256 -3.66 18.59 -10.69
C LEU A 256 -4.38 17.87 -9.55
N SER A 257 -4.13 16.57 -9.38
CA SER A 257 -4.70 15.80 -8.26
C SER A 257 -4.20 16.33 -6.91
N GLU A 258 -2.90 16.60 -6.77
CA GLU A 258 -2.31 17.14 -5.54
C GLU A 258 -2.83 18.56 -5.25
N VAL A 259 -2.91 19.42 -6.27
CA VAL A 259 -3.46 20.78 -6.14
C VAL A 259 -4.91 20.74 -5.70
N GLN A 260 -5.76 19.95 -6.34
CA GLN A 260 -7.19 19.87 -6.00
C GLN A 260 -7.40 19.31 -4.59
N LYS A 261 -6.63 18.30 -4.19
CA LYS A 261 -6.69 17.71 -2.84
C LYS A 261 -6.29 18.72 -1.77
N THR A 262 -5.15 19.39 -1.96
CA THR A 262 -4.64 20.39 -1.02
C THR A 262 -5.54 21.62 -0.95
N TRP A 263 -5.99 22.11 -2.10
CA TRP A 263 -6.92 23.22 -2.19
C TRP A 263 -8.25 22.93 -1.50
N SER A 264 -8.85 21.78 -1.76
CA SER A 264 -10.12 21.36 -1.15
C SER A 264 -10.05 21.27 0.38
N PHE A 265 -8.89 20.84 0.90
CA PHE A 265 -8.62 20.83 2.33
C PHE A 265 -8.50 22.26 2.90
N LEU A 266 -7.69 23.10 2.28
CA LEU A 266 -7.41 24.45 2.78
C LEU A 266 -8.56 25.43 2.56
N GLU A 267 -9.42 25.24 1.55
CA GLU A 267 -10.56 26.10 1.25
C GLU A 267 -11.47 26.27 2.47
N ASN A 268 -11.85 25.19 3.15
CA ASN A 268 -12.70 25.26 4.34
C ASN A 268 -12.08 26.08 5.46
N LEU A 269 -10.76 26.10 5.56
CA LEU A 269 -10.02 26.67 6.67
C LEU A 269 -9.76 28.16 6.44
N PHE A 270 -9.32 28.54 5.25
CA PHE A 270 -8.99 29.93 4.93
C PHE A 270 -10.18 30.78 4.50
N ILE A 271 -11.26 30.17 4.00
CA ILE A 271 -12.46 30.91 3.55
C ILE A 271 -13.56 30.89 4.61
N HIS A 272 -13.76 29.79 5.34
CA HIS A 272 -14.91 29.62 6.23
C HIS A 272 -14.57 29.73 7.71
N SER A 273 -13.29 29.69 8.14
CA SER A 273 -12.91 29.84 9.55
C SER A 273 -12.55 31.29 9.87
N GLU A 274 -13.39 31.95 10.64
CA GLU A 274 -13.13 33.32 11.10
C GLU A 274 -11.85 33.46 11.94
N GLU A 275 -11.48 32.41 12.70
CA GLU A 275 -10.29 32.43 13.55
C GLU A 275 -9.01 32.37 12.69
N VAL A 276 -8.97 31.52 11.67
CA VAL A 276 -7.84 31.47 10.73
C VAL A 276 -7.70 32.79 9.97
N MET A 277 -8.80 33.41 9.56
CA MET A 277 -8.77 34.71 8.90
C MET A 277 -8.25 35.83 9.80
N LYS A 278 -8.53 35.78 11.12
CA LYS A 278 -8.04 36.76 12.09
C LYS A 278 -6.56 36.59 12.44
N GLU A 279 -6.13 35.35 12.63
CA GLU A 279 -4.77 35.04 13.08
C GLU A 279 -3.78 34.99 11.90
N LEU A 280 -4.23 34.67 10.69
CA LEU A 280 -3.43 34.55 9.45
C LEU A 280 -3.99 35.42 8.31
N PRO A 281 -4.11 36.75 8.48
CA PRO A 281 -4.79 37.61 7.51
C PRO A 281 -4.05 37.70 6.16
N GLN A 282 -2.74 37.69 6.15
CA GLN A 282 -1.93 37.78 4.93
C GLN A 282 -2.04 36.49 4.10
N GLU A 283 -1.99 35.34 4.77
CA GLU A 283 -2.11 34.04 4.15
C GLU A 283 -3.54 33.80 3.63
N SER A 284 -4.55 34.29 4.34
CA SER A 284 -5.94 34.22 3.90
C SER A 284 -6.20 35.06 2.64
N GLU A 285 -5.59 36.25 2.53
CA GLU A 285 -5.68 37.06 1.32
C GLU A 285 -4.96 36.41 0.13
N LYS A 286 -3.75 35.83 0.36
CA LYS A 286 -3.06 35.03 -0.66
C LYS A 286 -3.90 33.84 -1.09
N PHE A 287 -4.52 33.12 -0.14
CA PHE A 287 -5.32 31.96 -0.45
C PHE A 287 -6.54 32.29 -1.33
N ARG A 288 -7.16 33.49 -1.15
CA ARG A 288 -8.24 33.96 -2.03
C ARG A 288 -7.77 34.12 -3.48
N GLY A 289 -6.53 34.61 -3.67
CA GLY A 289 -5.91 34.68 -5.00
C GLY A 289 -5.67 33.28 -5.61
N ILE A 290 -5.21 32.35 -4.78
CA ILE A 290 -4.99 30.95 -5.18
C ILE A 290 -6.31 30.26 -5.52
N ASP A 291 -7.34 30.45 -4.71
CA ASP A 291 -8.69 29.90 -4.90
C ASP A 291 -9.26 30.29 -6.25
N LYS A 292 -9.10 31.55 -6.66
CA LYS A 292 -9.53 32.03 -7.96
C LYS A 292 -8.77 31.34 -9.09
N LYS A 293 -7.43 31.24 -8.99
CA LYS A 293 -6.61 30.56 -9.98
C LYS A 293 -6.97 29.07 -10.13
N VAL A 294 -7.15 28.35 -9.02
CA VAL A 294 -7.54 26.94 -9.06
C VAL A 294 -8.88 26.76 -9.74
N LYS A 295 -9.87 27.59 -9.41
CA LYS A 295 -11.19 27.58 -10.05
C LYS A 295 -11.10 27.84 -11.55
N GLU A 296 -10.29 28.80 -11.99
CA GLU A 296 -10.03 29.09 -13.40
C GLU A 296 -9.41 27.89 -14.13
N ILE A 297 -8.37 27.26 -13.56
CA ILE A 297 -7.72 26.07 -14.15
C ILE A 297 -8.69 24.90 -14.26
N VAL A 298 -9.47 24.63 -13.21
CA VAL A 298 -10.45 23.55 -13.18
C VAL A 298 -11.59 23.82 -14.16
N GLU A 299 -12.04 25.08 -14.29
CA GLU A 299 -13.06 25.48 -15.24
C GLU A 299 -12.59 25.31 -16.70
N ASP A 300 -11.35 25.70 -17.00
CA ASP A 300 -10.76 25.52 -18.33
C ASP A 300 -10.57 24.03 -18.67
N GLY A 301 -10.17 23.21 -17.73
CA GLY A 301 -10.15 21.77 -17.90
C GLY A 301 -11.55 21.17 -18.13
N ASN A 302 -12.57 21.71 -17.47
CA ASN A 302 -13.97 21.30 -17.70
C ASN A 302 -14.53 21.74 -19.07
N LYS A 303 -13.98 22.79 -19.67
CA LYS A 303 -14.32 23.21 -21.02
C LYS A 303 -13.64 22.35 -22.10
N ILE A 304 -12.36 22.08 -21.91
CA ILE A 304 -11.54 21.32 -22.86
C ILE A 304 -11.88 19.82 -22.81
N MET A 305 -12.08 19.26 -21.63
CA MET A 305 -12.40 17.87 -21.32
C MET A 305 -11.36 16.84 -21.78
N ASN A 306 -10.79 16.98 -22.96
CA ASN A 306 -9.80 16.04 -23.48
C ASN A 306 -8.46 16.17 -22.73
N ILE A 307 -7.99 15.06 -22.15
CA ILE A 307 -6.80 15.03 -21.29
C ILE A 307 -5.54 15.41 -22.06
N LEU A 308 -5.36 14.89 -23.27
CA LEU A 308 -4.20 15.20 -24.10
C LEU A 308 -4.13 16.69 -24.43
N GLN A 309 -5.25 17.29 -24.86
CA GLN A 309 -5.31 18.71 -25.23
C GLN A 309 -5.06 19.63 -24.02
N PHE A 310 -5.56 19.27 -22.85
CA PHE A 310 -5.36 20.05 -21.64
C PHE A 310 -3.92 19.94 -21.12
N CYS A 311 -3.39 18.73 -21.01
CA CYS A 311 -2.08 18.51 -20.39
C CYS A 311 -0.89 18.93 -21.27
N THR A 312 -1.06 19.03 -22.59
CA THR A 312 0.02 19.46 -23.50
C THR A 312 0.15 20.98 -23.65
N GLN A 313 -0.69 21.75 -22.97
CA GLN A 313 -0.56 23.23 -22.97
C GLN A 313 0.62 23.64 -22.06
N GLU A 314 1.56 24.39 -22.60
CA GLU A 314 2.78 24.80 -21.88
C GLU A 314 2.53 25.57 -20.58
N HIS A 315 1.44 26.33 -20.49
CA HIS A 315 1.14 27.13 -19.31
C HIS A 315 0.56 26.31 -18.17
N VAL A 316 -0.22 25.23 -18.45
CA VAL A 316 -0.94 24.46 -17.42
C VAL A 316 -0.01 23.86 -16.38
N PHE A 317 1.08 23.22 -16.82
CA PHE A 317 2.07 22.65 -15.89
C PHE A 317 2.70 23.75 -15.00
N LYS A 318 3.09 24.88 -15.60
CA LYS A 318 3.71 26.00 -14.87
C LYS A 318 2.76 26.62 -13.87
N ASP A 319 1.50 26.83 -14.27
CA ASP A 319 0.47 27.41 -13.42
C ASP A 319 0.12 26.49 -12.24
N LEU A 320 0.00 25.19 -12.48
CA LEU A 320 -0.22 24.20 -11.44
C LEU A 320 0.96 24.11 -10.45
N ASP A 321 2.21 24.14 -10.93
CA ASP A 321 3.41 24.12 -10.09
C ASP A 321 3.51 25.37 -9.20
N ILE A 322 3.20 26.55 -9.75
CA ILE A 322 3.15 27.81 -8.98
C ILE A 322 2.04 27.71 -7.92
N VAL A 323 0.85 27.32 -8.32
CA VAL A 323 -0.30 27.17 -7.40
C VAL A 323 0.01 26.17 -6.29
N LEU A 324 0.63 25.03 -6.61
CA LEU A 324 1.02 24.04 -5.60
C LEU A 324 2.02 24.60 -4.60
N LYS A 325 3.03 25.35 -5.05
CA LYS A 325 4.01 26.02 -4.18
C LYS A 325 3.34 27.06 -3.27
N GLU A 326 2.41 27.84 -3.82
CA GLU A 326 1.65 28.82 -3.06
C GLU A 326 0.71 28.13 -2.03
N LEU A 327 0.06 27.01 -2.39
CA LEU A 327 -0.76 26.19 -1.47
C LEU A 327 0.09 25.60 -0.34
N LYS A 328 1.24 25.01 -0.66
CA LYS A 328 2.19 24.48 0.34
C LYS A 328 2.70 25.57 1.30
N PHE A 329 2.86 26.80 0.82
CA PHE A 329 3.19 27.91 1.70
C PHE A 329 2.07 28.21 2.70
N CYS A 330 0.82 28.30 2.23
CA CYS A 330 -0.34 28.49 3.11
C CYS A 330 -0.52 27.33 4.10
N GLU A 331 -0.35 26.09 3.65
CA GLU A 331 -0.40 24.90 4.49
C GLU A 331 0.67 24.93 5.59
N LYS A 332 1.88 25.32 5.24
CA LYS A 332 2.99 25.44 6.21
C LYS A 332 2.71 26.51 7.26
N ALA A 333 2.14 27.65 6.86
CA ALA A 333 1.76 28.72 7.80
C ALA A 333 0.63 28.25 8.75
N LEU A 334 -0.37 27.54 8.22
CA LEU A 334 -1.43 26.93 9.01
C LEU A 334 -0.90 25.91 10.01
N ASN A 335 -0.03 25.01 9.55
CA ASN A 335 0.58 23.98 10.40
C ASN A 335 1.40 24.61 11.53
N LYS A 336 2.13 25.69 11.25
CA LYS A 336 2.86 26.46 12.28
C LYS A 336 1.90 27.05 13.30
N PHE A 337 0.81 27.68 12.86
CA PHE A 337 -0.22 28.23 13.74
C PHE A 337 -0.83 27.14 14.63
N LEU A 338 -1.22 25.99 14.06
CA LEU A 338 -1.75 24.86 14.81
C LEU A 338 -0.72 24.29 15.80
N ASP A 339 0.54 24.21 15.43
CA ASP A 339 1.62 23.76 16.32
C ASP A 339 1.81 24.68 17.51
N ASP A 340 1.71 25.99 17.34
CA ASP A 340 1.79 26.93 18.45
C ASP A 340 0.59 26.77 19.41
N LYS A 341 -0.60 26.49 18.89
CA LYS A 341 -1.78 26.13 19.72
C LYS A 341 -1.60 24.80 20.45
N ARG A 342 -1.05 23.79 19.76
CA ARG A 342 -0.73 22.48 20.36
C ARG A 342 0.32 22.58 21.46
N LYS A 343 1.34 23.43 21.30
CA LYS A 343 2.32 23.70 22.37
C LYS A 343 1.70 24.37 23.59
N ALA A 344 0.73 25.26 23.38
CA ALA A 344 0.02 25.91 24.48
C ALA A 344 -0.89 24.96 25.27
N PHE A 345 -1.51 23.97 24.60
CA PHE A 345 -2.29 22.90 25.21
C PHE A 345 -1.97 21.54 24.54
N PRO A 346 -1.06 20.74 25.11
CA PRO A 346 -0.53 19.55 24.48
C PRO A 346 -1.54 18.46 24.08
N ARG A 347 -2.70 18.40 24.72
CA ARG A 347 -3.76 17.44 24.37
C ARG A 347 -4.35 17.69 22.97
N PHE A 348 -4.14 18.86 22.39
CA PHE A 348 -4.51 19.16 21.01
C PHE A 348 -3.74 18.34 19.96
N TYR A 349 -2.61 17.73 20.32
CA TYR A 349 -1.92 16.78 19.46
C TYR A 349 -2.72 15.51 19.19
N PHE A 350 -3.66 15.16 20.07
CA PHE A 350 -4.49 13.95 19.96
C PHE A 350 -5.83 14.21 19.26
N VAL A 351 -6.13 15.49 18.97
CA VAL A 351 -7.36 15.90 18.31
C VAL A 351 -7.13 16.06 16.82
N SER A 352 -8.12 15.67 15.99
CA SER A 352 -8.04 15.87 14.55
C SER A 352 -7.92 17.34 14.17
N VAL A 353 -7.32 17.65 13.02
CA VAL A 353 -7.16 19.04 12.56
C VAL A 353 -8.51 19.74 12.44
N ASN A 354 -9.52 19.06 11.91
CA ASN A 354 -10.87 19.63 11.76
C ASN A 354 -11.53 19.94 13.10
N ASP A 355 -11.45 19.02 14.06
CA ASP A 355 -11.97 19.24 15.41
C ASP A 355 -11.22 20.34 16.13
N LEU A 356 -9.89 20.40 15.97
CA LEU A 356 -9.07 21.46 16.57
C LEU A 356 -9.46 22.84 16.05
N LEU A 357 -9.69 22.97 14.76
CA LEU A 357 -10.13 24.21 14.15
C LEU A 357 -11.56 24.62 14.59
N ASP A 358 -12.46 23.64 14.73
CA ASP A 358 -13.80 23.91 15.29
C ASP A 358 -13.72 24.36 16.74
N ILE A 359 -12.85 23.74 17.55
CA ILE A 359 -12.58 24.16 18.93
C ILE A 359 -12.02 25.60 18.95
N LEU A 360 -11.04 25.92 18.12
CA LEU A 360 -10.43 27.24 18.07
C LEU A 360 -11.43 28.30 17.58
N SER A 361 -12.21 28.00 16.56
CA SER A 361 -13.24 28.92 16.02
C SER A 361 -14.36 29.22 17.02
N ASN A 362 -14.70 28.26 17.86
CA ASN A 362 -15.72 28.38 18.87
C ASN A 362 -15.17 28.65 20.29
N GLY A 363 -13.89 28.98 20.44
CA GLY A 363 -13.18 29.11 21.70
C GLY A 363 -13.83 30.10 22.68
N ASN A 364 -14.55 31.09 22.17
CA ASN A 364 -15.30 32.06 22.99
C ASN A 364 -16.64 31.55 23.54
N ASN A 365 -17.11 30.39 23.07
CA ASN A 365 -18.38 29.81 23.49
C ASN A 365 -18.19 28.44 24.15
N PRO A 366 -18.05 28.36 25.48
CA PRO A 366 -17.85 27.13 26.21
C PRO A 366 -18.94 26.07 26.00
N TYR A 367 -20.17 26.45 25.66
CA TYR A 367 -21.26 25.50 25.36
C TYR A 367 -21.00 24.71 24.08
N LYS A 368 -20.38 25.35 23.07
CA LYS A 368 -20.00 24.66 21.85
C LYS A 368 -18.76 23.76 22.05
N ILE A 369 -17.80 24.23 22.84
CA ILE A 369 -16.60 23.45 23.20
C ILE A 369 -16.98 22.18 23.96
N ASN A 370 -18.05 22.21 24.75
CA ASN A 370 -18.53 21.08 25.51
C ASN A 370 -18.78 19.79 24.65
N LYS A 371 -19.07 19.97 23.38
CA LYS A 371 -19.23 18.83 22.43
C LYS A 371 -17.92 18.11 22.11
N HIS A 372 -16.79 18.75 22.34
CA HIS A 372 -15.47 18.21 22.05
C HIS A 372 -14.75 17.66 23.28
N MET A 373 -15.36 17.76 24.48
CA MET A 373 -14.72 17.34 25.74
C MET A 373 -14.32 15.86 25.70
N SER A 374 -15.17 14.99 25.16
CA SER A 374 -14.88 13.56 25.00
C SER A 374 -13.73 13.23 24.03
N LYS A 375 -13.29 14.20 23.19
CA LYS A 375 -12.13 14.09 22.32
C LYS A 375 -10.83 14.58 22.96
N ILE A 376 -10.94 15.42 23.97
CA ILE A 376 -9.84 16.05 24.72
C ILE A 376 -9.50 15.23 25.96
N PHE A 377 -10.53 14.75 26.66
CA PHE A 377 -10.42 13.98 27.90
C PHE A 377 -10.87 12.53 27.67
N GLN A 378 -10.19 11.58 28.31
CA GLN A 378 -10.48 10.17 28.11
C GLN A 378 -11.89 9.76 28.60
N SER A 379 -12.36 10.33 29.69
CA SER A 379 -13.61 9.90 30.35
C SER A 379 -14.53 11.04 30.78
N ILE A 380 -14.27 12.26 30.35
CA ILE A 380 -15.17 13.40 30.57
C ILE A 380 -16.02 13.60 29.33
N ASP A 381 -17.33 13.50 29.45
CA ASP A 381 -18.29 13.76 28.39
C ASP A 381 -18.53 15.24 28.18
N LYS A 382 -18.85 15.93 29.26
CA LYS A 382 -19.16 17.36 29.26
C LYS A 382 -18.90 18.02 30.62
N LEU A 383 -18.62 19.32 30.60
CA LEU A 383 -18.61 20.17 31.79
C LEU A 383 -20.03 20.56 32.15
N ASP A 384 -20.31 20.64 33.44
CA ASP A 384 -21.54 21.24 33.94
C ASP A 384 -21.36 22.76 34.03
N LEU A 385 -22.07 23.51 33.18
CA LEU A 385 -21.88 24.94 32.98
C LEU A 385 -23.02 25.72 33.65
N LYS A 386 -22.68 26.55 34.62
CA LYS A 386 -23.61 27.45 35.25
C LYS A 386 -23.60 28.79 34.52
N HIS A 387 -24.78 29.19 34.04
CA HIS A 387 -24.96 30.48 33.37
C HIS A 387 -24.81 31.65 34.36
N GLN A 388 -24.12 32.71 33.89
CA GLN A 388 -24.00 33.99 34.58
C GLN A 388 -24.42 35.11 33.63
N GLU A 389 -25.34 35.99 34.06
CA GLU A 389 -25.76 37.11 33.24
C GLU A 389 -24.59 38.07 32.94
N GLY A 390 -24.36 38.34 31.66
CA GLY A 390 -23.31 39.26 31.19
C GLY A 390 -21.86 38.76 31.30
N GLN A 391 -21.64 37.52 31.73
CA GLN A 391 -20.31 36.88 31.84
C GLN A 391 -20.27 35.51 31.16
N ARG A 392 -19.05 35.01 30.90
CA ARG A 392 -18.88 33.63 30.43
C ARG A 392 -19.36 32.65 31.53
N PRO A 393 -19.92 31.49 31.15
CA PRO A 393 -20.35 30.49 32.11
C PRO A 393 -19.17 29.97 32.93
N GLN A 394 -19.45 29.58 34.17
CA GLN A 394 -18.47 28.87 35.01
C GLN A 394 -18.75 27.36 34.99
N ALA A 395 -17.71 26.55 34.99
CA ALA A 395 -17.83 25.13 35.18
C ALA A 395 -17.93 24.80 36.67
N VAL A 396 -19.00 24.11 37.08
CA VAL A 396 -19.25 23.72 38.48
C VAL A 396 -18.93 22.25 38.76
N GLY A 397 -18.68 21.48 37.71
CA GLY A 397 -18.33 20.06 37.77
C GLY A 397 -18.24 19.46 36.37
N PHE A 398 -18.12 18.14 36.28
CA PHE A 398 -18.12 17.42 35.02
C PHE A 398 -18.89 16.10 35.11
N HIS A 399 -19.41 15.66 33.96
CA HIS A 399 -20.09 14.40 33.79
C HIS A 399 -19.17 13.41 33.13
N SER A 400 -19.24 12.15 33.57
CA SER A 400 -18.50 11.03 33.01
C SER A 400 -19.09 10.57 31.69
N SER A 401 -18.22 10.18 30.73
CA SER A 401 -18.60 9.42 29.55
C SER A 401 -18.75 7.91 29.83
N VAL A 402 -18.16 7.42 30.94
CA VAL A 402 -18.15 6.01 31.33
C VAL A 402 -18.74 5.86 32.73
N GLY A 403 -19.82 5.07 32.84
CA GLY A 403 -20.40 4.70 34.12
C GLY A 403 -21.33 5.74 34.77
N VAL A 404 -21.71 6.78 34.05
CA VAL A 404 -22.70 7.79 34.46
C VAL A 404 -22.45 8.37 35.87
N GLU A 405 -21.33 9.03 36.04
CA GLU A 405 -20.97 9.72 37.28
C GLU A 405 -20.95 11.23 37.09
N TYR A 406 -21.16 11.94 38.17
CA TYR A 406 -20.97 13.39 38.25
C TYR A 406 -19.98 13.74 39.36
N VAL A 407 -19.00 14.56 39.01
CA VAL A 407 -17.99 15.04 39.97
C VAL A 407 -18.07 16.55 40.08
N PRO A 408 -18.53 17.08 41.22
CA PRO A 408 -18.60 18.52 41.47
C PRO A 408 -17.21 19.08 41.75
N PHE A 409 -16.95 20.30 41.29
CA PHE A 409 -15.76 21.05 41.70
C PHE A 409 -15.99 21.67 43.08
N SER A 410 -14.98 21.66 43.93
CA SER A 410 -15.01 22.34 45.25
C SER A 410 -15.21 23.86 45.11
N ILE A 411 -14.60 24.45 44.07
CA ILE A 411 -14.72 25.85 43.70
C ILE A 411 -15.02 25.90 42.20
N PRO A 412 -16.08 26.65 41.78
CA PRO A 412 -16.38 26.81 40.37
C PRO A 412 -15.17 27.33 39.55
N LEU A 413 -15.00 26.83 38.33
CA LEU A 413 -13.93 27.24 37.45
C LEU A 413 -14.42 28.29 36.46
N ALA A 414 -13.81 29.48 36.47
CA ALA A 414 -14.07 30.51 35.46
C ALA A 414 -13.40 30.14 34.11
N LEU A 415 -14.20 30.09 33.05
CA LEU A 415 -13.74 29.75 31.70
C LEU A 415 -13.36 31.02 30.93
N GLU A 416 -12.32 31.70 31.39
CA GLU A 416 -11.88 33.00 30.87
C GLU A 416 -10.62 32.85 30.00
N GLY A 417 -10.45 33.77 29.03
CA GLY A 417 -9.30 33.79 28.12
C GLY A 417 -9.49 32.96 26.88
N LYS A 418 -8.37 32.59 26.27
CA LYS A 418 -8.34 31.72 25.10
C LYS A 418 -8.65 30.26 25.47
N VAL A 419 -9.16 29.48 24.51
CA VAL A 419 -9.61 28.09 24.74
C VAL A 419 -8.50 27.21 25.31
N GLU A 420 -7.27 27.33 24.82
CA GLU A 420 -6.13 26.61 25.32
C GLU A 420 -5.83 26.88 26.80
N VAL A 421 -6.04 28.09 27.24
CA VAL A 421 -5.79 28.50 28.63
C VAL A 421 -6.83 27.94 29.60
N TYR A 422 -8.13 28.08 29.28
CA TYR A 422 -9.14 27.54 30.20
C TYR A 422 -9.26 26.02 30.15
N LEU A 423 -8.92 25.37 29.05
CA LEU A 423 -8.79 23.89 28.98
C LEU A 423 -7.64 23.38 29.85
N GLN A 424 -6.49 24.07 29.85
CA GLN A 424 -5.37 23.73 30.75
C GLN A 424 -5.79 23.89 32.21
N LYS A 425 -6.48 24.98 32.55
CA LYS A 425 -7.05 25.16 33.89
C LYS A 425 -8.10 24.10 34.27
N THR A 426 -8.83 23.58 33.28
CA THR A 426 -9.76 22.46 33.48
C THR A 426 -9.03 21.17 33.85
N VAL A 427 -7.90 20.87 33.21
CA VAL A 427 -7.05 19.73 33.59
C VAL A 427 -6.53 19.89 35.03
N GLU A 428 -5.98 21.05 35.36
CA GLU A 428 -5.49 21.34 36.71
C GLU A 428 -6.59 21.25 37.77
N LYS A 429 -7.79 21.75 37.43
CA LYS A 429 -8.95 21.69 38.34
C LYS A 429 -9.48 20.27 38.54
N MET A 430 -9.49 19.46 37.49
CA MET A 430 -9.81 18.01 37.57
C MET A 430 -8.85 17.30 38.54
N VAL A 431 -7.55 17.48 38.34
CA VAL A 431 -6.51 16.87 39.18
C VAL A 431 -6.63 17.30 40.62
N SER A 432 -6.74 18.61 40.87
CA SER A 432 -6.86 19.14 42.26
C SER A 432 -8.15 18.67 42.94
N THR A 433 -9.28 18.63 42.20
CA THR A 433 -10.56 18.16 42.75
C THR A 433 -10.48 16.68 43.15
N LEU A 434 -9.95 15.81 42.32
CA LEU A 434 -9.81 14.39 42.63
C LEU A 434 -8.85 14.14 43.80
N ASN A 435 -7.78 14.92 43.91
CA ASN A 435 -6.85 14.85 45.04
C ASN A 435 -7.53 15.29 46.35
N GLU A 436 -8.30 16.41 46.34
CA GLU A 436 -9.07 16.87 47.47
C GLU A 436 -10.14 15.85 47.91
N VAL A 437 -10.86 15.26 46.95
CA VAL A 437 -11.83 14.19 47.21
C VAL A 437 -11.16 12.97 47.82
N ALA A 438 -9.97 12.55 47.32
CA ALA A 438 -9.22 11.44 47.88
C ALA A 438 -8.81 11.69 49.35
N LEU A 439 -8.30 12.88 49.63
CA LEU A 439 -7.94 13.27 51.00
C LEU A 439 -9.15 13.22 51.96
N ASN A 440 -10.31 13.73 51.50
CA ASN A 440 -11.53 13.69 52.29
C ASN A 440 -12.05 12.25 52.46
N SER A 441 -12.00 11.45 51.41
CA SER A 441 -12.42 10.04 51.43
C SER A 441 -11.59 9.20 52.39
N ILE A 442 -10.26 9.45 52.47
CA ILE A 442 -9.38 8.81 53.47
C ILE A 442 -9.84 9.13 54.90
N LYS A 443 -10.19 10.37 55.17
CA LYS A 443 -10.67 10.78 56.51
C LYS A 443 -12.00 10.15 56.87
N THR A 444 -12.93 10.05 55.91
CA THR A 444 -14.28 9.50 56.15
C THR A 444 -14.31 7.97 56.16
N TYR A 445 -13.32 7.28 55.59
CA TYR A 445 -13.26 5.82 55.51
C TYR A 445 -13.44 5.12 56.88
N ASN A 446 -12.83 5.64 57.96
CA ASN A 446 -12.91 5.05 59.28
C ASN A 446 -14.09 5.62 60.12
N THR A 447 -14.78 6.63 59.64
CA THR A 447 -15.87 7.31 60.39
C THR A 447 -17.25 6.94 59.93
N MET A 448 -17.37 6.42 58.68
CA MET A 448 -18.65 6.05 58.06
C MET A 448 -18.77 4.54 57.90
N SER A 449 -20.02 4.07 57.72
CA SER A 449 -20.20 2.67 57.27
C SER A 449 -19.62 2.47 55.87
N ARG A 450 -19.04 1.30 55.62
CA ARG A 450 -18.51 0.98 54.29
C ARG A 450 -19.56 1.17 53.18
N ASP A 451 -20.81 0.90 53.50
CA ASP A 451 -21.94 1.01 52.58
C ASP A 451 -22.27 2.44 52.15
N ASP A 452 -22.16 3.37 53.05
CA ASP A 452 -22.41 4.80 52.77
C ASP A 452 -21.18 5.43 52.14
N TRP A 453 -19.99 5.04 52.61
CA TRP A 453 -18.72 5.50 52.03
C TRP A 453 -18.57 5.13 50.53
N ILE A 454 -18.97 3.92 50.12
CA ILE A 454 -18.96 3.52 48.71
C ILE A 454 -19.83 4.45 47.83
N LYS A 455 -20.91 5.00 48.36
CA LYS A 455 -21.82 5.86 47.61
C LYS A 455 -21.36 7.31 47.52
N GLN A 456 -20.44 7.72 48.40
CA GLN A 456 -20.09 9.13 48.61
C GLN A 456 -19.32 9.70 47.41
N ASP A 457 -18.27 9.05 46.95
CA ASP A 457 -17.28 9.59 46.01
C ASP A 457 -17.32 8.89 44.67
N ALA A 458 -16.59 9.44 43.65
CA ALA A 458 -16.40 8.79 42.36
C ALA A 458 -15.71 7.44 42.49
N ALA A 459 -16.06 6.48 41.64
CA ALA A 459 -15.59 5.10 41.70
C ALA A 459 -14.05 5.02 41.73
N GLN A 460 -13.37 5.82 40.93
CA GLN A 460 -11.91 5.87 40.87
C GLN A 460 -11.29 6.19 42.24
N ILE A 461 -11.82 7.17 42.94
CA ILE A 461 -11.33 7.56 44.24
C ILE A 461 -11.69 6.53 45.32
N THR A 462 -12.89 5.97 45.26
CA THR A 462 -13.30 4.87 46.12
C THR A 462 -12.33 3.66 46.02
N ILE A 463 -11.94 3.27 44.80
CA ILE A 463 -10.98 2.20 44.56
C ILE A 463 -9.59 2.58 45.10
N LEU A 464 -9.12 3.80 44.82
CA LEU A 464 -7.81 4.29 45.27
C LEU A 464 -7.72 4.25 46.81
N VAL A 465 -8.69 4.81 47.50
CA VAL A 465 -8.70 4.87 48.98
C VAL A 465 -8.85 3.46 49.59
N ASN A 466 -9.67 2.60 48.97
CA ASN A 466 -9.76 1.19 49.39
C ASN A 466 -8.39 0.48 49.32
N MET A 467 -7.64 0.71 48.25
CA MET A 467 -6.30 0.14 48.08
C MET A 467 -5.27 0.71 49.06
N ILE A 468 -5.31 2.01 49.36
CA ILE A 468 -4.48 2.68 50.36
C ILE A 468 -4.68 2.03 51.74
N ASN A 469 -5.95 1.86 52.16
CA ASN A 469 -6.28 1.28 53.46
C ASN A 469 -5.93 -0.21 53.50
N TRP A 470 -6.15 -0.97 52.40
CA TRP A 470 -5.75 -2.37 52.34
C TRP A 470 -4.23 -2.57 52.50
N VAL A 471 -3.41 -1.74 51.82
CA VAL A 471 -1.94 -1.77 51.95
C VAL A 471 -1.53 -1.48 53.40
N SER A 472 -2.11 -0.45 54.01
CA SER A 472 -1.85 -0.10 55.40
C SER A 472 -2.20 -1.22 56.38
N ASN A 473 -3.35 -1.90 56.16
CA ASN A 473 -3.77 -3.03 57.02
C ASN A 473 -2.87 -4.26 56.88
N VAL A 474 -2.44 -4.61 55.65
CA VAL A 474 -1.54 -5.72 55.41
C VAL A 474 -0.16 -5.46 56.02
N GLU A 475 0.39 -4.26 55.89
CA GLU A 475 1.68 -3.91 56.49
C GLU A 475 1.58 -3.83 58.03
N GLY A 476 0.43 -3.40 58.55
CA GLY A 476 0.12 -3.45 59.98
C GLY A 476 0.07 -4.90 60.52
N ALA A 477 -0.51 -5.83 59.73
CA ALA A 477 -0.53 -7.26 60.07
C ALA A 477 0.87 -7.87 60.03
N LEU A 478 1.71 -7.56 59.03
CA LEU A 478 3.08 -8.03 58.93
C LEU A 478 3.93 -7.48 60.10
N THR A 479 3.74 -6.26 60.50
CA THR A 479 4.40 -5.64 61.67
C THR A 479 3.98 -6.34 62.96
N LYS A 480 2.70 -6.71 63.14
CA LYS A 480 2.22 -7.48 64.27
C LYS A 480 2.87 -8.85 64.35
N ILE A 481 3.10 -9.55 63.21
CA ILE A 481 3.83 -10.84 63.16
C ILE A 481 5.25 -10.65 63.67
N GLN A 482 5.96 -9.60 63.23
CA GLN A 482 7.29 -9.30 63.70
C GLN A 482 7.34 -9.07 65.22
N ASN A 483 6.24 -8.53 65.80
CA ASN A 483 6.10 -8.31 67.23
C ASN A 483 5.57 -9.55 68.02
N GLY A 484 5.38 -10.69 67.35
CA GLY A 484 5.03 -11.96 67.99
C GLY A 484 3.63 -12.50 67.77
N ASP A 485 2.73 -11.75 67.11
CA ASP A 485 1.37 -12.21 66.76
C ASP A 485 1.39 -13.01 65.43
N LEU A 486 1.66 -14.30 65.53
CA LEU A 486 1.73 -15.17 64.35
C LEU A 486 0.39 -15.37 63.62
N ASN A 487 -0.72 -14.99 64.20
CA ASN A 487 -2.05 -15.13 63.62
C ASN A 487 -2.54 -13.86 62.90
N ALA A 488 -1.80 -12.76 62.99
CA ALA A 488 -2.22 -11.47 62.43
C ALA A 488 -2.59 -11.55 60.95
N MET A 489 -1.79 -12.27 60.11
CA MET A 489 -2.09 -12.38 58.68
C MET A 489 -3.28 -13.31 58.37
N ARG A 490 -3.49 -14.35 59.18
CA ARG A 490 -4.67 -15.22 59.08
C ARG A 490 -5.97 -14.45 59.42
N ASN A 491 -5.89 -13.58 60.45
CA ASN A 491 -7.00 -12.71 60.78
C ASN A 491 -7.27 -11.74 59.68
N MET A 492 -6.25 -11.12 59.07
CA MET A 492 -6.40 -10.25 57.94
C MET A 492 -7.05 -10.94 56.71
N HIS A 493 -6.64 -12.20 56.43
CA HIS A 493 -7.29 -13.00 55.39
C HIS A 493 -8.79 -13.21 55.70
N LYS A 494 -9.14 -13.52 56.91
CA LYS A 494 -10.54 -13.69 57.34
C LYS A 494 -11.34 -12.40 57.14
N GLU A 495 -10.80 -11.25 57.53
CA GLU A 495 -11.41 -9.94 57.30
C GLU A 495 -11.62 -9.65 55.83
N CYS A 496 -10.64 -9.98 54.94
CA CYS A 496 -10.80 -9.85 53.50
C CYS A 496 -11.95 -10.71 52.94
N VAL A 497 -12.09 -11.95 53.42
CA VAL A 497 -13.15 -12.88 53.02
C VAL A 497 -14.52 -12.37 53.50
N GLU A 498 -14.64 -11.89 54.72
CA GLU A 498 -15.89 -11.32 55.27
C GLU A 498 -16.29 -10.06 54.51
N GLY A 499 -15.37 -9.15 54.23
CA GLY A 499 -15.58 -7.94 53.49
C GLY A 499 -16.05 -8.22 52.03
N LEU A 500 -15.41 -9.18 51.34
CA LEU A 500 -15.77 -9.62 50.01
C LEU A 500 -17.19 -10.25 50.00
N THR A 501 -17.48 -11.09 50.99
CA THR A 501 -18.81 -11.71 51.09
C THR A 501 -19.92 -10.68 51.30
N ALA A 502 -19.66 -9.62 52.06
CA ALA A 502 -20.57 -8.53 52.25
C ALA A 502 -20.85 -7.76 50.92
N LEU A 503 -19.80 -7.49 50.13
CA LEU A 503 -19.96 -6.87 48.81
C LEU A 503 -20.74 -7.75 47.81
N ILE A 504 -20.49 -9.06 47.79
CA ILE A 504 -21.22 -10.02 46.94
C ILE A 504 -22.73 -10.02 47.32
N LYS A 505 -23.08 -10.07 48.58
CA LYS A 505 -24.47 -9.96 49.05
C LYS A 505 -25.11 -8.67 48.59
N LYS A 506 -24.34 -7.55 48.62
CA LYS A 506 -24.83 -6.24 48.25
C LYS A 506 -25.16 -6.16 46.74
N VAL A 507 -24.32 -6.74 45.85
CA VAL A 507 -24.57 -6.77 44.41
C VAL A 507 -25.86 -7.51 44.07
N GLN A 508 -26.22 -8.54 44.86
CA GLN A 508 -27.45 -9.30 44.67
C GLN A 508 -28.71 -8.50 45.00
N GLY A 509 -28.60 -7.38 45.74
CA GLY A 509 -29.69 -6.50 46.06
C GLY A 509 -30.03 -5.45 44.99
N ASP A 510 -31.02 -4.62 45.28
CA ASP A 510 -31.39 -3.52 44.37
C ASP A 510 -30.42 -2.34 44.48
N LEU A 511 -29.61 -2.20 43.44
CA LEU A 511 -28.64 -1.11 43.30
C LEU A 511 -28.87 -0.37 41.97
N THR A 512 -28.64 0.93 42.01
CA THR A 512 -28.60 1.69 40.74
C THR A 512 -27.43 1.22 39.87
N PRO A 513 -27.55 1.27 38.52
CA PRO A 513 -26.51 0.79 37.62
C PRO A 513 -25.10 1.32 37.91
N PRO A 514 -24.90 2.65 38.22
CA PRO A 514 -23.56 3.19 38.54
C PRO A 514 -22.98 2.60 39.82
N ILE A 515 -23.80 2.46 40.88
CA ILE A 515 -23.37 1.90 42.17
C ILE A 515 -23.07 0.39 42.00
N ARG A 516 -23.91 -0.33 41.25
CA ARG A 516 -23.68 -1.74 40.94
C ARG A 516 -22.34 -1.94 40.24
N GLN A 517 -22.03 -1.12 39.23
CA GLN A 517 -20.73 -1.17 38.53
C GLN A 517 -19.57 -0.89 39.48
N LYS A 518 -19.68 0.11 40.33
CA LYS A 518 -18.68 0.46 41.36
C LYS A 518 -18.42 -0.73 42.31
N VAL A 519 -19.48 -1.35 42.81
CA VAL A 519 -19.37 -2.51 43.70
C VAL A 519 -18.75 -3.72 42.99
N MET A 520 -19.10 -3.94 41.71
CA MET A 520 -18.48 -5.01 40.89
C MET A 520 -16.98 -4.82 40.74
N VAL A 521 -16.54 -3.59 40.51
CA VAL A 521 -15.08 -3.27 40.41
C VAL A 521 -14.40 -3.46 41.77
N LEU A 522 -15.01 -3.04 42.86
CA LEU A 522 -14.50 -3.31 44.22
C LEU A 522 -14.37 -4.81 44.50
N ILE A 523 -15.36 -5.60 44.12
CA ILE A 523 -15.28 -7.08 44.24
C ILE A 523 -14.08 -7.64 43.47
N THR A 524 -13.83 -7.16 42.25
CA THR A 524 -12.68 -7.58 41.45
C THR A 524 -11.35 -7.25 42.16
N MET A 525 -11.22 -6.04 42.68
CA MET A 525 -10.02 -5.60 43.39
C MET A 525 -9.85 -6.30 44.73
N ASP A 526 -10.93 -6.45 45.53
CA ASP A 526 -10.87 -7.14 46.80
C ASP A 526 -10.62 -8.66 46.66
N THR A 527 -11.08 -9.27 45.55
CA THR A 527 -10.74 -10.66 45.24
C THR A 527 -9.22 -10.81 45.05
N HIS A 528 -8.62 -9.96 44.24
CA HIS A 528 -7.18 -9.93 44.04
C HIS A 528 -6.43 -9.67 45.37
N SER A 529 -6.90 -8.71 46.17
CA SER A 529 -6.36 -8.38 47.47
C SER A 529 -6.40 -9.57 48.44
N ARG A 530 -7.53 -10.31 48.50
CA ARG A 530 -7.65 -11.54 49.26
C ARG A 530 -6.66 -12.62 48.81
N ASP A 531 -6.52 -12.82 47.48
CA ASP A 531 -5.62 -13.86 46.94
C ASP A 531 -4.15 -13.55 47.23
N ILE A 532 -3.77 -12.27 47.26
CA ILE A 532 -2.43 -11.86 47.74
C ILE A 532 -2.23 -12.23 49.21
N VAL A 533 -3.20 -11.86 50.07
CA VAL A 533 -3.10 -12.17 51.53
C VAL A 533 -3.07 -13.67 51.77
N ASP A 534 -3.87 -14.47 51.05
CA ASP A 534 -3.84 -15.92 51.10
C ASP A 534 -2.45 -16.50 50.75
N ARG A 535 -1.84 -16.00 49.67
CA ARG A 535 -0.49 -16.36 49.26
C ARG A 535 0.56 -16.02 50.33
N LEU A 536 0.46 -14.84 50.95
CA LEU A 536 1.34 -14.42 52.02
C LEU A 536 1.22 -15.35 53.26
N VAL A 537 0.00 -15.86 53.56
CA VAL A 537 -0.26 -16.83 54.61
C VAL A 537 0.35 -18.18 54.23
N GLN A 538 0.15 -18.70 53.04
CA GLN A 538 0.63 -19.98 52.57
C GLN A 538 2.18 -20.05 52.53
N GLU A 539 2.81 -18.95 52.13
CA GLU A 539 4.27 -18.85 52.02
C GLU A 539 4.95 -18.41 53.33
N ASP A 540 4.18 -18.28 54.43
CA ASP A 540 4.64 -17.83 55.78
C ASP A 540 5.50 -16.55 55.71
N VAL A 541 5.03 -15.56 54.93
CA VAL A 541 5.72 -14.28 54.79
C VAL A 541 5.56 -13.46 56.08
N ARG A 542 6.72 -13.08 56.67
CA ARG A 542 6.77 -12.41 58.01
C ARG A 542 7.34 -11.01 57.98
N GLN A 543 7.87 -10.57 56.85
CA GLN A 543 8.55 -9.28 56.75
C GLN A 543 7.95 -8.45 55.63
N VAL A 544 7.81 -7.13 55.87
CA VAL A 544 7.36 -6.17 54.85
C VAL A 544 8.36 -6.10 53.67
N SER A 545 9.64 -6.38 53.91
CA SER A 545 10.70 -6.40 52.88
C SER A 545 10.68 -7.64 51.99
N ALA A 546 9.84 -8.66 52.27
CA ALA A 546 9.77 -9.88 51.46
C ALA A 546 9.32 -9.55 50.02
N PHE A 547 9.96 -10.21 49.04
CA PHE A 547 9.69 -9.97 47.63
C PHE A 547 8.23 -10.24 47.23
N GLN A 548 7.59 -11.22 47.81
CA GLN A 548 6.17 -11.54 47.57
C GLN A 548 5.26 -10.37 47.85
N TRP A 549 5.55 -9.54 48.83
CA TRP A 549 4.83 -8.30 49.14
C TRP A 549 5.36 -7.13 48.32
N GLN A 550 6.69 -7.02 48.16
CA GLN A 550 7.28 -5.89 47.43
C GLN A 550 6.91 -5.90 45.94
N SER A 551 6.65 -7.06 45.35
CA SER A 551 6.23 -7.23 43.96
C SER A 551 4.77 -6.80 43.67
N GLN A 552 4.00 -6.44 44.70
CA GLN A 552 2.61 -5.98 44.56
C GLN A 552 2.53 -4.46 44.32
N LEU A 553 1.52 -4.04 43.60
CA LEU A 553 1.25 -2.60 43.37
C LEU A 553 0.66 -2.01 44.66
N LYS A 554 1.44 -1.19 45.37
CA LYS A 554 1.11 -0.66 46.68
C LYS A 554 0.84 0.86 46.63
N PHE A 555 -0.18 1.28 47.32
CA PHE A 555 -0.63 2.68 47.36
C PHE A 555 -0.45 3.25 48.77
N TYR A 556 0.24 4.36 48.86
CA TYR A 556 0.50 5.07 50.11
C TYR A 556 0.09 6.50 50.04
N TRP A 557 -0.58 7.01 51.08
CA TRP A 557 -0.84 8.42 51.21
C TRP A 557 0.33 9.12 51.89
N ASP A 558 1.03 9.97 51.14
CA ASP A 558 2.10 10.80 51.73
C ASP A 558 1.48 12.09 52.32
N THR A 559 1.48 12.19 53.64
CA THR A 559 0.91 13.34 54.36
C THR A 559 1.72 14.61 54.16
N SER A 560 3.02 14.52 53.86
CA SER A 560 3.91 15.65 53.64
C SER A 560 3.70 16.24 52.23
N ALA A 561 3.61 15.40 51.24
CA ALA A 561 3.31 15.80 49.85
C ALA A 561 1.83 16.04 49.62
N LYS A 562 0.93 15.56 50.50
CA LYS A 562 -0.51 15.51 50.32
C LYS A 562 -0.92 14.84 49.00
N ASP A 563 -0.25 13.74 48.69
CA ASP A 563 -0.40 13.07 47.42
C ASP A 563 -0.29 11.54 47.58
N CYS A 564 -0.79 10.78 46.63
CA CYS A 564 -0.73 9.34 46.63
C CYS A 564 0.55 8.85 45.92
N LYS A 565 1.40 8.16 46.68
CA LYS A 565 2.60 7.48 46.19
C LYS A 565 2.30 6.03 45.87
N ILE A 566 2.72 5.57 44.69
CA ILE A 566 2.58 4.19 44.26
C ILE A 566 3.96 3.56 44.27
N SER A 567 4.09 2.34 44.86
CA SER A 567 5.34 1.61 44.89
C SER A 567 5.15 0.15 44.46
N ILE A 568 6.06 -0.35 43.64
CA ILE A 568 6.13 -1.74 43.23
C ILE A 568 7.60 -2.08 43.00
N THR A 569 8.14 -3.05 43.79
CA THR A 569 9.58 -3.28 43.86
C THR A 569 10.36 -1.98 44.13
N ASP A 570 11.29 -1.60 43.26
CA ASP A 570 12.07 -0.36 43.35
C ASP A 570 11.44 0.81 42.63
N ALA A 571 10.39 0.55 41.82
CA ALA A 571 9.69 1.61 41.10
C ALA A 571 8.80 2.43 42.03
N VAL A 572 8.93 3.75 41.91
CA VAL A 572 8.11 4.72 42.61
C VAL A 572 7.44 5.63 41.59
N LEU A 573 6.13 5.72 41.67
CA LEU A 573 5.31 6.56 40.80
C LEU A 573 4.38 7.42 41.65
N TRP A 574 3.93 8.55 41.12
CA TRP A 574 2.89 9.37 41.72
C TRP A 574 1.57 9.16 40.98
N TYR A 575 0.46 9.09 41.73
CA TYR A 575 -0.86 8.95 41.14
C TYR A 575 -1.22 10.20 40.31
N GLY A 576 -1.70 9.97 39.09
CA GLY A 576 -1.84 11.06 38.10
C GLY A 576 -3.14 11.85 38.23
N TYR A 577 -4.14 11.34 38.94
CA TYR A 577 -5.47 11.95 39.12
C TYR A 577 -6.17 12.34 37.81
N GLU A 578 -5.87 11.68 36.74
CA GLU A 578 -6.69 11.76 35.52
C GLU A 578 -8.04 11.10 35.82
N TYR A 579 -9.14 11.76 35.45
CA TYR A 579 -10.46 11.14 35.63
C TYR A 579 -10.68 10.07 34.54
N LEU A 580 -10.89 8.84 34.98
CA LEU A 580 -10.99 7.66 34.11
C LEU A 580 -12.37 6.98 34.15
N GLY A 581 -13.33 7.57 34.89
CA GLY A 581 -14.68 7.09 34.97
C GLY A 581 -14.87 5.81 35.81
N ASN A 582 -16.09 5.29 35.78
CA ASN A 582 -16.51 4.08 36.48
C ASN A 582 -16.56 2.89 35.46
N GLY A 583 -15.43 2.61 34.81
CA GLY A 583 -15.30 1.50 33.90
C GLY A 583 -14.98 0.16 34.57
N PRO A 584 -15.15 -0.98 33.88
CA PRO A 584 -14.73 -2.28 34.39
C PRO A 584 -13.21 -2.33 34.57
N ARG A 585 -12.75 -3.13 35.54
CA ARG A 585 -11.34 -3.44 35.74
C ARG A 585 -11.05 -4.87 35.31
N LEU A 586 -9.84 -5.11 34.86
CA LEU A 586 -9.38 -6.46 34.53
C LEU A 586 -9.19 -7.30 35.81
N VAL A 587 -9.43 -8.62 35.68
CA VAL A 587 -9.06 -9.55 36.73
C VAL A 587 -7.54 -9.69 36.73
N ILE A 588 -6.90 -9.35 37.85
CA ILE A 588 -5.46 -9.40 38.01
C ILE A 588 -5.05 -10.85 38.32
N THR A 589 -4.20 -11.41 37.50
CA THR A 589 -3.64 -12.77 37.65
C THR A 589 -2.16 -12.70 38.00
N PRO A 590 -1.53 -13.79 38.43
CA PRO A 590 -0.07 -13.81 38.66
C PRO A 590 0.77 -13.44 37.42
N LEU A 591 0.22 -13.64 36.20
CA LEU A 591 0.85 -13.19 34.96
C LEU A 591 0.76 -11.66 34.84
N THR A 592 -0.38 -11.08 35.16
CA THR A 592 -0.61 -9.63 35.14
C THR A 592 0.32 -8.93 36.15
N ASP A 593 0.50 -9.51 37.37
CA ASP A 593 1.44 -8.99 38.38
C ASP A 593 2.86 -8.90 37.84
N ARG A 594 3.32 -9.93 37.12
CA ARG A 594 4.68 -9.93 36.50
C ARG A 594 4.81 -8.85 35.42
N ILE A 595 3.76 -8.66 34.61
CA ILE A 595 3.73 -7.60 33.60
C ILE A 595 3.77 -6.23 34.29
N TYR A 596 3.05 -6.04 35.37
CA TYR A 596 3.04 -4.79 36.12
C TYR A 596 4.42 -4.48 36.70
N VAL A 597 5.11 -5.46 37.32
CA VAL A 597 6.49 -5.29 37.80
C VAL A 597 7.40 -4.85 36.66
N THR A 598 7.36 -5.55 35.54
CA THR A 598 8.23 -5.24 34.38
C THR A 598 7.95 -3.88 33.77
N ALA A 599 6.68 -3.57 33.54
CA ALA A 599 6.27 -2.30 32.91
C ALA A 599 6.56 -1.08 33.81
N THR A 600 6.26 -1.18 35.10
CA THR A 600 6.53 -0.07 36.04
C THR A 600 8.02 0.13 36.25
N GLN A 601 8.81 -0.94 36.29
CA GLN A 601 10.28 -0.84 36.36
C GLN A 601 10.86 -0.18 35.10
N ALA A 602 10.39 -0.56 33.90
CA ALA A 602 10.80 0.10 32.68
C ALA A 602 10.48 1.61 32.69
N LEU A 603 9.28 1.97 33.10
CA LEU A 603 8.87 3.38 33.22
C LEU A 603 9.69 4.15 34.27
N HIS A 604 9.99 3.53 35.40
CA HIS A 604 10.84 4.12 36.43
C HIS A 604 12.25 4.43 35.92
N LEU A 605 12.78 3.56 35.09
CA LEU A 605 14.07 3.73 34.42
C LEU A 605 13.99 4.63 33.16
N LYS A 606 12.84 5.25 32.90
CA LYS A 606 12.56 6.06 31.70
C LYS A 606 12.74 5.29 30.39
N MET A 607 12.37 4.02 30.40
CA MET A 607 12.41 3.16 29.23
C MET A 607 10.99 2.83 28.76
N GLY A 608 10.86 2.47 27.47
CA GLY A 608 9.63 1.94 26.91
C GLY A 608 9.40 0.49 27.32
N CYS A 609 8.15 0.05 27.29
CA CYS A 609 7.77 -1.34 27.50
C CYS A 609 7.14 -1.90 26.24
N ALA A 610 7.58 -3.09 25.79
CA ALA A 610 7.09 -3.74 24.58
C ALA A 610 6.50 -5.13 24.92
N PRO A 611 5.19 -5.21 25.27
CA PRO A 611 4.53 -6.47 25.50
C PRO A 611 4.45 -7.31 24.22
N ALA A 612 5.15 -8.45 24.18
CA ALA A 612 5.14 -9.37 23.07
C ALA A 612 4.26 -10.60 23.37
N GLY A 613 3.57 -11.11 22.35
CA GLY A 613 2.73 -12.32 22.50
C GLY A 613 1.71 -12.47 21.37
N PRO A 614 1.03 -13.62 21.26
CA PRO A 614 -0.01 -13.87 20.28
C PRO A 614 -1.15 -12.86 20.33
N ALA A 615 -1.94 -12.77 19.25
CA ALA A 615 -3.16 -11.97 19.24
C ALA A 615 -4.16 -12.48 20.29
N GLY A 616 -4.94 -11.56 20.88
CA GLY A 616 -5.97 -11.91 21.88
C GLY A 616 -5.46 -12.23 23.29
N THR A 617 -4.17 -12.07 23.60
CA THR A 617 -3.61 -12.33 24.94
C THR A 617 -3.78 -11.17 25.93
N GLY A 618 -4.46 -10.10 25.54
CA GLY A 618 -4.77 -8.98 26.42
C GLY A 618 -3.65 -7.95 26.61
N LYS A 619 -2.66 -7.90 25.71
CA LYS A 619 -1.51 -6.95 25.80
C LYS A 619 -1.96 -5.49 25.97
N THR A 620 -2.80 -5.02 25.05
CA THR A 620 -3.33 -3.65 25.03
C THR A 620 -4.20 -3.36 26.26
N GLU A 621 -5.09 -4.30 26.62
CA GLU A 621 -5.96 -4.14 27.78
C GLU A 621 -5.19 -4.12 29.09
N THR A 622 -4.14 -4.92 29.25
CA THR A 622 -3.28 -4.88 30.43
C THR A 622 -2.55 -3.55 30.56
N THR A 623 -2.09 -2.97 29.45
CA THR A 623 -1.46 -1.63 29.44
C THR A 623 -2.43 -0.54 29.86
N LYS A 624 -3.66 -0.56 29.34
CA LYS A 624 -4.73 0.38 29.73
C LYS A 624 -5.10 0.24 31.21
N ASP A 625 -5.22 -0.99 31.71
CA ASP A 625 -5.57 -1.24 33.11
C ASP A 625 -4.48 -0.76 34.05
N LEU A 626 -3.20 -0.96 33.72
CA LEU A 626 -2.09 -0.42 34.50
C LEU A 626 -2.10 1.11 34.51
N ALA A 627 -2.33 1.75 33.35
CA ALA A 627 -2.46 3.21 33.29
C ALA A 627 -3.62 3.72 34.16
N SER A 628 -4.75 3.01 34.16
CA SER A 628 -5.89 3.30 35.02
C SER A 628 -5.55 3.11 36.50
N ALA A 629 -4.78 2.08 36.85
CA ALA A 629 -4.34 1.83 38.22
C ALA A 629 -3.47 2.96 38.77
N VAL A 630 -2.64 3.60 37.91
CA VAL A 630 -1.79 4.72 38.32
C VAL A 630 -2.43 6.09 38.07
N GLY A 631 -3.69 6.14 37.63
CA GLY A 631 -4.44 7.37 37.39
C GLY A 631 -3.93 8.24 36.24
N LYS A 632 -3.38 7.62 35.18
CA LYS A 632 -2.87 8.29 33.98
C LYS A 632 -3.76 8.02 32.78
N ALA A 633 -3.98 9.04 31.95
CA ALA A 633 -4.62 8.85 30.66
C ALA A 633 -3.73 8.00 29.74
N CYS A 634 -4.35 7.05 29.04
CA CYS A 634 -3.66 6.18 28.07
C CYS A 634 -4.34 6.28 26.71
N TYR A 635 -3.66 6.86 25.76
CA TYR A 635 -4.13 6.94 24.38
C TYR A 635 -3.62 5.74 23.57
N VAL A 636 -4.53 5.06 22.90
CA VAL A 636 -4.21 3.89 22.07
C VAL A 636 -4.16 4.31 20.60
N PHE A 637 -3.05 4.05 19.94
CA PHE A 637 -2.83 4.34 18.53
C PHE A 637 -2.66 3.02 17.77
N ASN A 638 -3.60 2.71 16.87
CA ASN A 638 -3.49 1.57 15.97
C ASN A 638 -2.59 1.94 14.79
N CYS A 639 -1.37 1.44 14.79
CA CYS A 639 -0.41 1.73 13.74
C CYS A 639 -0.78 1.04 12.42
N SER A 640 -0.60 1.76 11.31
CA SER A 640 -0.84 1.27 9.95
C SER A 640 0.26 1.73 9.00
N GLY A 641 0.37 1.09 7.84
CA GLY A 641 1.32 1.48 6.80
C GLY A 641 1.07 2.87 6.18
N GLU A 642 -0.09 3.48 6.46
CA GLU A 642 -0.42 4.82 5.97
C GLU A 642 0.08 5.94 6.90
N MET A 643 0.52 5.61 8.12
CA MET A 643 1.01 6.61 9.08
C MET A 643 2.35 7.18 8.63
N THR A 644 2.42 8.51 8.58
CA THR A 644 3.65 9.23 8.24
C THR A 644 4.52 9.49 9.48
N TYR A 645 5.81 9.74 9.27
CA TYR A 645 6.73 10.09 10.35
C TYR A 645 6.37 11.41 11.04
N GLU A 646 5.72 12.33 10.33
CA GLU A 646 5.23 13.61 10.89
C GLU A 646 4.08 13.38 11.87
N SER A 647 3.12 12.51 11.49
CA SER A 647 2.03 12.10 12.34
C SER A 647 2.53 11.44 13.63
N MET A 648 3.46 10.51 13.52
CA MET A 648 4.08 9.86 14.67
C MET A 648 4.85 10.85 15.56
N GLY A 649 5.59 11.77 14.95
CA GLY A 649 6.31 12.82 15.66
C GLY A 649 5.38 13.75 16.46
N ASN A 650 4.23 14.08 15.93
CA ASN A 650 3.22 14.89 16.63
C ASN A 650 2.64 14.12 17.83
N ILE A 651 2.38 12.82 17.68
CA ILE A 651 1.95 11.97 18.80
C ILE A 651 3.00 11.97 19.91
N PHE A 652 4.27 11.74 19.59
CA PHE A 652 5.36 11.73 20.58
C PHE A 652 5.50 13.09 21.29
N LYS A 653 5.43 14.21 20.57
CA LYS A 653 5.41 15.56 21.19
C LYS A 653 4.24 15.73 22.15
N GLY A 654 3.06 15.28 21.73
CA GLY A 654 1.84 15.36 22.55
C GLY A 654 1.96 14.55 23.84
N LEU A 655 2.45 13.32 23.77
CA LEU A 655 2.66 12.44 24.93
C LEU A 655 3.72 13.01 25.88
N ALA A 656 4.85 13.43 25.34
CA ALA A 656 5.93 14.02 26.16
C ALA A 656 5.50 15.30 26.87
N ALA A 657 4.78 16.20 26.18
CA ALA A 657 4.35 17.46 26.73
C ALA A 657 3.14 17.33 27.69
N SER A 658 2.23 16.39 27.46
CA SER A 658 1.04 16.19 28.32
C SER A 658 1.30 15.28 29.51
N GLY A 659 2.35 14.46 29.50
CA GLY A 659 2.62 13.43 30.52
C GLY A 659 1.62 12.26 30.50
N CYS A 660 0.86 12.10 29.43
CA CYS A 660 -0.03 10.97 29.21
C CYS A 660 0.74 9.74 28.71
N TRP A 661 0.13 8.58 28.87
CA TRP A 661 0.69 7.34 28.32
C TRP A 661 0.22 7.13 26.87
N GLY A 662 1.09 6.59 26.03
CA GLY A 662 0.77 6.15 24.68
C GLY A 662 0.93 4.64 24.57
N CYS A 663 -0.08 3.99 24.02
CA CYS A 663 -0.03 2.57 23.68
C CYS A 663 -0.08 2.45 22.15
N PHE A 664 1.02 2.02 21.53
CA PHE A 664 1.12 1.85 20.10
C PHE A 664 0.85 0.37 19.75
N ASP A 665 -0.37 0.11 19.30
CA ASP A 665 -0.77 -1.23 18.90
C ASP A 665 -0.34 -1.52 17.46
N GLU A 666 0.03 -2.78 17.16
CA GLU A 666 0.48 -3.22 15.84
C GLU A 666 1.64 -2.35 15.26
N PHE A 667 2.59 -1.96 16.12
CA PHE A 667 3.69 -1.05 15.76
C PHE A 667 4.55 -1.57 14.58
N ASN A 668 4.59 -2.88 14.38
CA ASN A 668 5.28 -3.56 13.29
C ASN A 668 4.64 -3.35 11.90
N ARG A 669 3.43 -2.79 11.84
CA ARG A 669 2.77 -2.46 10.56
C ARG A 669 3.26 -1.15 9.93
N LEU A 670 4.02 -0.36 10.66
CA LEU A 670 4.65 0.83 10.10
C LEU A 670 5.68 0.43 9.05
N ILE A 671 5.77 1.21 7.97
CA ILE A 671 6.79 0.99 6.94
C ILE A 671 8.20 1.22 7.51
N PRO A 672 9.24 0.51 7.03
CA PRO A 672 10.59 0.57 7.58
C PRO A 672 11.19 1.98 7.66
N GLU A 673 10.88 2.83 6.68
CA GLU A 673 11.32 4.22 6.61
C GLU A 673 10.77 5.05 7.78
N VAL A 674 9.48 4.88 8.07
CA VAL A 674 8.82 5.55 9.20
C VAL A 674 9.35 5.01 10.54
N LEU A 675 9.53 3.68 10.66
CA LEU A 675 10.11 3.06 11.86
C LEU A 675 11.50 3.61 12.18
N SER A 676 12.36 3.77 11.16
CA SER A 676 13.71 4.33 11.33
C SER A 676 13.67 5.75 11.91
N VAL A 677 12.79 6.61 11.34
CA VAL A 677 12.65 8.00 11.84
C VAL A 677 12.03 8.02 13.22
N CYS A 678 11.02 7.18 13.51
CA CYS A 678 10.40 7.06 14.83
C CYS A 678 11.42 6.66 15.92
N SER A 679 12.33 5.75 15.60
CA SER A 679 13.40 5.34 16.52
C SER A 679 14.28 6.52 16.94
N VAL A 680 14.67 7.36 15.98
CA VAL A 680 15.47 8.58 16.23
C VAL A 680 14.68 9.60 17.05
N GLN A 681 13.41 9.83 16.69
CA GLN A 681 12.54 10.76 17.41
C GLN A 681 12.28 10.30 18.85
N PHE A 682 12.00 9.02 19.06
CA PHE A 682 11.80 8.45 20.38
C PHE A 682 13.05 8.61 21.24
N LYS A 683 14.22 8.29 20.69
CA LYS A 683 15.49 8.50 21.39
C LYS A 683 15.70 9.97 21.78
N ALA A 684 15.45 10.90 20.86
CA ALA A 684 15.58 12.34 21.14
C ALA A 684 14.64 12.85 22.24
N VAL A 685 13.49 12.20 22.45
CA VAL A 685 12.54 12.54 23.53
C VAL A 685 12.99 11.94 24.86
N THR A 686 13.63 10.76 24.85
CA THR A 686 14.06 10.06 26.09
C THR A 686 15.41 10.57 26.61
N ASP A 687 16.31 11.02 25.74
CA ASP A 687 17.57 11.69 26.08
C ASP A 687 17.35 13.12 26.63
#